data_a01a2f8ce2beaaac6f5b3d648bf6e434
#
_entry.id   a01a2f8ce2beaaac6f5b3d648bf6e434
#
_cell.length_a   1.000
_cell.length_b   1.000
_cell.length_c   1.000
_cell.angle_alpha   90.00
_cell.angle_beta   90.00
_cell.angle_gamma   90.00
#
_symmetry.space_group_name_H-M   'P 1'
#
loop_
_entity.id
_entity.type
_entity.pdbx_description
1 polymer ?
#
loop_
_entity_poly.entity_id
_entity_poly.type
_entity_poly.pdbx_seq_one_letter_code
_entity_poly.pdbx_strand_id
1 'polypeptide(L)'
;MKSPKSLAGLALLAALIAPSTRAAEPFAVQDIRLEGLQRVEAGTVFATLGLRAGDTYSDERGSEAIRALFALGLFKDVRIDVSGRVLVVIVEERPTIADVDFTGTKEFDKAALQKALREVGLAEGRPYDKALADRAEQELKRQYLGRGLYNAQVVTTATPTERNRVNLSFGVTEGEPARIREVRIVGGRDFSESTLLDLFDQDSGGWLSWYTKSNQYSRARLDADLEALKSYYITRGYLEFRVDSTQVAISPDRQDLAITVNITEGEKFTVAGVKLAGDYLGRDDEFKTLVTVRPGEPYNGEQVAATTKAFTDYFGTFGYAFARVKAEPEIDRARHRVTMVLRAEPARRAYVRRIHIGGNARTRDEVIRREFRQYEGAWYDGNRIKLSRDRVDRLGFFTDVNVETQEIPGSPDQVDIAVTVAEKPTGSLQLGAGYSSTDKISLSFGITQENVFGSGNYLGLQVNTSSYNRTISVTATDPYFSKDGISRTFNLFHTTTRPYYEADGNYKLASDGGSVRFGIPVGELDRIYLGIGVERYAFTPGSNGSYTLVDGSYVYTATPQAYLDYFQCTGTAPSVSCANRNVVAFPATLGWSRDDRDSALIPTRGRLQSANLEVGVGGALRYLKSNYQYQQYFPLSKQYTLAFNGELGYARALGDSAFPIFKNFYAGGLGSIRGFEQNSLGPRDAVTEGALGGTRKAIFNLEFSTPFPGAGNDRSLRLYSFLDAGNVFASRTASMSDAQWKAQNRLRASAGLGISWISPLGPLRLAYAVPLRYQKEDTANGIAADRTQRLQFQIGTAF
;
A
#
# COMPACT_ATOMS: atom_id res chain seq x y z
N MET A 1 -61.95 43.38 -24.39
CA MET A 1 -62.65 44.59 -24.94
C MET A 1 -61.63 45.56 -25.49
N LYS A 2 -61.79 45.92 -26.74
CA LYS A 2 -61.23 47.04 -27.50
C LYS A 2 -59.80 46.89 -28.03
N SER A 3 -59.60 46.30 -29.24
CA SER A 3 -58.86 46.94 -30.33
C SER A 3 -59.56 48.15 -30.87
N PRO A 4 -59.12 48.94 -31.88
CA PRO A 4 -57.97 48.90 -32.76
C PRO A 4 -57.42 50.29 -33.18
N LYS A 5 -56.60 50.23 -34.24
CA LYS A 5 -56.40 51.20 -35.36
C LYS A 5 -55.04 51.91 -35.37
N SER A 6 -54.24 51.45 -36.29
CA SER A 6 -53.77 52.03 -37.56
C SER A 6 -52.87 53.22 -37.54
N LEU A 7 -51.69 52.93 -38.10
CA LEU A 7 -51.02 53.89 -39.01
C LEU A 7 -50.05 53.09 -39.93
N ALA A 8 -50.61 52.80 -41.08
CA ALA A 8 -49.87 52.47 -42.28
C ALA A 8 -49.36 53.80 -42.89
N GLY A 9 -48.09 53.81 -43.29
CA GLY A 9 -47.60 54.89 -44.13
C GLY A 9 -46.28 55.47 -43.64
N LEU A 10 -45.15 54.77 -43.94
CA LEU A 10 -43.83 55.32 -44.31
C LEU A 10 -42.76 54.16 -44.45
N ALA A 11 -43.07 53.32 -45.43
CA ALA A 11 -42.14 52.28 -45.83
C ALA A 11 -41.95 52.34 -47.33
N LEU A 12 -41.29 53.40 -47.81
CA LEU A 12 -40.77 53.44 -49.16
C LEU A 12 -39.82 54.63 -49.30
N LEU A 13 -38.61 54.59 -48.78
CA LEU A 13 -37.42 55.29 -49.22
C LEU A 13 -36.18 55.03 -48.31
N ALA A 14 -35.76 53.77 -48.17
CA ALA A 14 -34.45 53.44 -47.57
C ALA A 14 -33.93 52.08 -48.10
N ALA A 15 -34.22 51.83 -49.33
CA ALA A 15 -33.62 50.69 -50.05
C ALA A 15 -32.81 51.28 -51.20
N LEU A 16 -31.54 51.66 -50.91
CA LEU A 16 -30.53 51.92 -51.94
C LEU A 16 -29.25 52.51 -51.27
N ILE A 17 -28.59 51.77 -50.32
CA ILE A 17 -27.17 51.82 -50.14
C ILE A 17 -26.78 50.54 -49.36
N ALA A 18 -26.89 49.36 -49.97
CA ALA A 18 -26.09 48.22 -49.58
C ALA A 18 -24.76 48.39 -50.28
N PRO A 19 -23.61 48.41 -49.59
CA PRO A 19 -22.34 48.29 -50.29
C PRO A 19 -22.36 46.90 -50.91
N SER A 20 -22.44 46.82 -52.23
CA SER A 20 -22.19 45.65 -53.01
C SER A 20 -20.74 45.21 -52.69
N THR A 21 -20.54 44.21 -51.87
CA THR A 21 -19.34 43.46 -51.82
C THR A 21 -19.15 42.79 -53.15
N ARG A 22 -18.47 43.47 -54.10
CA ARG A 22 -17.98 42.84 -55.32
C ARG A 22 -16.98 41.80 -54.92
N ALA A 23 -17.26 40.50 -55.19
CA ALA A 23 -16.23 39.47 -55.19
C ALA A 23 -15.05 40.00 -56.00
N ALA A 24 -13.85 39.93 -55.44
CA ALA A 24 -12.65 40.38 -56.16
C ALA A 24 -12.48 39.51 -57.40
N GLU A 25 -12.35 40.17 -58.58
CA GLU A 25 -12.02 39.43 -59.82
C GLU A 25 -10.67 38.70 -59.57
N PRO A 26 -10.51 37.44 -59.99
CA PRO A 26 -9.28 36.71 -59.84
C PRO A 26 -8.07 37.49 -60.42
N PHE A 27 -7.05 37.73 -59.60
CA PHE A 27 -5.84 38.47 -60.02
C PHE A 27 -4.54 37.74 -59.61
N ALA A 28 -3.47 38.00 -60.34
CA ALA A 28 -2.17 37.46 -59.95
C ALA A 28 -1.58 38.24 -58.74
N VAL A 29 -1.22 37.53 -57.69
CA VAL A 29 -0.64 38.11 -56.46
C VAL A 29 0.73 38.63 -56.73
N GLN A 30 0.99 39.91 -56.52
CA GLN A 30 2.30 40.52 -56.69
C GLN A 30 3.19 40.39 -55.46
N ASP A 31 2.58 40.54 -54.28
CA ASP A 31 3.29 40.46 -52.99
C ASP A 31 2.32 40.02 -51.89
N ILE A 32 2.86 39.43 -50.80
CA ILE A 32 2.09 39.04 -49.61
C ILE A 32 2.71 39.67 -48.38
N ARG A 33 2.01 40.51 -47.70
CA ARG A 33 2.43 41.14 -46.44
C ARG A 33 1.72 40.51 -45.24
N LEU A 34 2.45 40.30 -44.15
CA LEU A 34 1.97 39.79 -42.92
C LEU A 34 1.96 40.91 -41.87
N GLU A 35 0.81 41.09 -41.20
CA GLU A 35 0.65 42.05 -40.10
C GLU A 35 0.10 41.39 -38.86
N GLY A 36 0.47 41.87 -37.68
CA GLY A 36 -0.04 41.39 -36.40
C GLY A 36 0.74 40.24 -35.74
N LEU A 37 1.82 39.76 -36.38
CA LEU A 37 2.71 38.75 -35.77
C LEU A 37 3.49 39.32 -34.58
N GLN A 38 3.53 38.56 -33.48
CA GLN A 38 4.30 38.92 -32.30
C GLN A 38 5.32 37.84 -31.89
N ARG A 39 4.97 36.58 -32.03
CA ARG A 39 5.78 35.41 -31.61
C ARG A 39 5.88 34.33 -32.64
N VAL A 40 4.82 34.16 -33.45
CA VAL A 40 4.78 33.15 -34.50
C VAL A 40 5.73 33.59 -35.62
N GLU A 41 6.60 32.68 -36.05
CA GLU A 41 7.52 32.97 -37.15
C GLU A 41 6.74 33.15 -38.45
N ALA A 42 7.09 34.18 -39.22
CA ALA A 42 6.48 34.46 -40.52
C ALA A 42 6.54 33.27 -41.48
N GLY A 43 7.62 32.47 -41.40
CA GLY A 43 7.79 31.25 -42.16
C GLY A 43 6.67 30.23 -41.96
N THR A 44 6.16 30.06 -40.72
CA THR A 44 5.05 29.17 -40.41
C THR A 44 3.77 29.61 -41.10
N VAL A 45 3.50 30.93 -41.10
CA VAL A 45 2.33 31.49 -41.78
C VAL A 45 2.41 31.30 -43.29
N PHE A 46 3.56 31.63 -43.88
CA PHE A 46 3.77 31.47 -45.35
C PHE A 46 3.69 29.99 -45.78
N ALA A 47 4.23 29.06 -44.98
CA ALA A 47 4.17 27.64 -45.29
C ALA A 47 2.73 27.08 -45.29
N THR A 48 1.86 27.62 -44.41
CA THR A 48 0.46 27.18 -44.24
C THR A 48 -0.52 27.92 -45.13
N LEU A 49 -0.19 29.16 -45.51
CA LEU A 49 -1.07 30.02 -46.28
C LEU A 49 -1.51 29.43 -47.64
N GLY A 50 -0.63 28.57 -48.24
CA GLY A 50 -0.93 27.91 -49.51
C GLY A 50 -1.01 28.85 -50.73
N LEU A 51 -0.65 30.14 -50.57
CA LEU A 51 -0.60 31.18 -51.58
C LEU A 51 0.83 31.77 -51.65
N ARG A 52 1.30 32.01 -52.87
CA ARG A 52 2.63 32.62 -53.14
C ARG A 52 2.51 33.77 -54.10
N ALA A 53 3.52 34.65 -54.10
CA ALA A 53 3.62 35.67 -55.15
C ALA A 53 3.70 34.98 -56.52
N GLY A 54 2.85 35.39 -57.47
CA GLY A 54 2.64 34.80 -58.78
C GLY A 54 1.39 33.92 -58.90
N ASP A 55 0.81 33.47 -57.81
CA ASP A 55 -0.42 32.66 -57.80
C ASP A 55 -1.64 33.50 -58.08
N THR A 56 -2.68 32.90 -58.66
CA THR A 56 -3.97 33.58 -58.85
C THR A 56 -4.78 33.55 -57.54
N TYR A 57 -5.16 34.71 -57.01
CA TYR A 57 -6.05 34.87 -55.88
C TYR A 57 -7.49 34.84 -56.33
N SER A 58 -8.34 34.12 -55.57
CA SER A 58 -9.79 34.19 -55.61
C SER A 58 -10.34 34.14 -54.16
N ASP A 59 -11.56 34.60 -53.94
CA ASP A 59 -12.19 34.57 -52.60
C ASP A 59 -12.27 33.15 -52.01
N GLU A 60 -12.37 32.11 -52.84
CA GLU A 60 -12.36 30.72 -52.45
C GLU A 60 -10.99 30.32 -51.88
N ARG A 61 -9.92 30.63 -52.59
CA ARG A 61 -8.54 30.40 -52.15
C ARG A 61 -8.19 31.21 -50.92
N GLY A 62 -8.68 32.44 -50.81
CA GLY A 62 -8.57 33.24 -49.60
C GLY A 62 -9.24 32.59 -48.39
N SER A 63 -10.45 32.06 -48.59
CA SER A 63 -11.17 31.34 -47.54
C SER A 63 -10.52 30.02 -47.14
N GLU A 64 -9.91 29.33 -48.10
CA GLU A 64 -9.10 28.12 -47.80
C GLU A 64 -7.81 28.47 -46.99
N ALA A 65 -7.11 29.52 -47.38
CA ALA A 65 -5.94 30.02 -46.66
C ALA A 65 -6.29 30.45 -45.22
N ILE A 66 -7.39 31.19 -45.04
CA ILE A 66 -7.86 31.55 -43.69
C ILE A 66 -8.16 30.29 -42.88
N ARG A 67 -8.88 29.29 -43.42
CA ARG A 67 -9.20 28.05 -42.73
C ARG A 67 -7.94 27.26 -42.36
N ALA A 68 -6.92 27.21 -43.28
CA ALA A 68 -5.66 26.54 -43.03
C ALA A 68 -4.88 27.21 -41.89
N LEU A 69 -4.85 28.54 -41.83
CA LEU A 69 -4.19 29.29 -40.75
C LEU A 69 -4.93 29.13 -39.44
N PHE A 70 -6.28 29.13 -39.41
CA PHE A 70 -7.08 28.85 -38.23
C PHE A 70 -6.87 27.42 -37.71
N ALA A 71 -6.66 26.44 -38.61
CA ALA A 71 -6.42 25.06 -38.24
C ALA A 71 -5.12 24.86 -37.46
N LEU A 72 -4.15 25.78 -37.56
CA LEU A 72 -2.96 25.77 -36.71
C LEU A 72 -3.26 26.01 -35.23
N GLY A 73 -4.41 26.57 -34.90
CA GLY A 73 -4.81 26.86 -33.50
C GLY A 73 -4.01 28.01 -32.84
N LEU A 74 -3.15 28.69 -33.60
CA LEU A 74 -2.25 29.75 -33.11
C LEU A 74 -2.87 31.14 -33.13
N PHE A 75 -3.92 31.31 -33.92
CA PHE A 75 -4.53 32.61 -34.18
C PHE A 75 -5.94 32.71 -33.61
N LYS A 76 -6.25 33.89 -33.05
CA LYS A 76 -7.59 34.27 -32.58
C LYS A 76 -8.43 34.81 -33.71
N ASP A 77 -7.83 35.60 -34.62
CA ASP A 77 -8.46 36.13 -35.81
C ASP A 77 -7.45 36.11 -36.99
N VAL A 78 -7.98 35.83 -38.17
CA VAL A 78 -7.22 35.87 -39.44
C VAL A 78 -8.08 36.52 -40.50
N ARG A 79 -7.57 37.60 -41.08
CA ARG A 79 -8.17 38.30 -42.22
C ARG A 79 -7.20 38.44 -43.34
N ILE A 80 -7.72 38.43 -44.55
CA ILE A 80 -6.97 38.72 -45.74
C ILE A 80 -7.63 39.94 -46.43
N ASP A 81 -6.89 41.02 -46.41
CA ASP A 81 -7.30 42.25 -47.11
C ASP A 81 -6.55 42.35 -48.43
N VAL A 82 -7.23 42.81 -49.48
CA VAL A 82 -6.70 42.98 -50.79
C VAL A 82 -6.43 44.47 -51.08
N SER A 83 -5.18 44.83 -51.23
CA SER A 83 -4.73 46.19 -51.60
C SER A 83 -4.11 46.21 -52.99
N GLY A 84 -4.94 46.41 -54.01
CA GLY A 84 -4.51 46.30 -55.42
C GLY A 84 -4.18 44.86 -55.79
N ARG A 85 -2.92 44.53 -55.99
CA ARG A 85 -2.42 43.16 -56.25
C ARG A 85 -1.59 42.57 -55.07
N VAL A 86 -1.59 43.24 -53.93
CA VAL A 86 -0.91 42.79 -52.68
C VAL A 86 -1.93 42.22 -51.72
N LEU A 87 -1.67 41.03 -51.20
CA LEU A 87 -2.45 40.46 -50.15
C LEU A 87 -1.88 40.89 -48.82
N VAL A 88 -2.71 41.45 -47.94
CA VAL A 88 -2.31 41.78 -46.57
C VAL A 88 -3.01 40.77 -45.67
N VAL A 89 -2.23 39.83 -45.12
CA VAL A 89 -2.68 38.82 -44.18
C VAL A 89 -2.52 39.39 -42.75
N ILE A 90 -3.62 39.73 -42.13
CA ILE A 90 -3.68 40.30 -40.78
C ILE A 90 -4.04 39.17 -39.83
N VAL A 91 -3.18 38.92 -38.87
CA VAL A 91 -3.38 37.88 -37.89
C VAL A 91 -3.40 38.47 -36.47
N GLU A 92 -4.26 37.96 -35.62
CA GLU A 92 -4.25 38.21 -34.19
C GLU A 92 -3.85 36.93 -33.48
N GLU A 93 -2.62 36.89 -32.88
CA GLU A 93 -2.12 35.70 -32.24
C GLU A 93 -2.87 35.39 -30.94
N ARG A 94 -3.18 34.11 -30.66
CA ARG A 94 -3.67 33.69 -29.35
C ARG A 94 -2.56 33.89 -28.33
N PRO A 95 -2.87 34.43 -27.14
CA PRO A 95 -1.89 34.51 -26.07
C PRO A 95 -1.42 33.11 -25.66
N THR A 96 -0.20 32.99 -25.21
CA THR A 96 0.38 31.72 -24.75
C THR A 96 0.26 31.62 -23.25
N ILE A 97 -0.07 30.44 -22.74
CA ILE A 97 -0.14 30.21 -21.30
C ILE A 97 1.25 30.31 -20.70
N ALA A 98 1.44 31.24 -19.75
CA ALA A 98 2.70 31.44 -19.03
C ALA A 98 2.79 30.56 -17.78
N ASP A 99 1.68 30.37 -17.08
CA ASP A 99 1.56 29.53 -15.90
C ASP A 99 0.13 29.05 -15.70
N VAL A 100 -0.02 27.90 -15.05
CA VAL A 100 -1.32 27.35 -14.66
C VAL A 100 -1.31 27.05 -13.17
N ASP A 101 -2.09 27.80 -12.40
CA ASP A 101 -2.19 27.62 -10.95
C ASP A 101 -3.60 27.28 -10.49
N PHE A 102 -3.68 26.62 -9.34
CA PHE A 102 -4.91 26.30 -8.64
C PHE A 102 -4.89 26.90 -7.23
N THR A 103 -5.93 27.59 -6.87
CA THR A 103 -6.11 28.16 -5.54
C THR A 103 -7.36 27.59 -4.87
N GLY A 104 -7.29 27.29 -3.56
CA GLY A 104 -8.43 26.83 -2.76
C GLY A 104 -8.75 25.34 -2.91
N THR A 105 -7.98 24.55 -3.64
CA THR A 105 -8.15 23.09 -3.76
C THR A 105 -7.60 22.38 -2.52
N LYS A 106 -8.43 21.64 -1.81
CA LYS A 106 -8.08 20.78 -0.66
C LYS A 106 -8.34 19.31 -0.96
N GLU A 107 -9.41 19.05 -1.72
CA GLU A 107 -9.88 17.69 -2.03
C GLU A 107 -9.08 17.03 -3.17
N PHE A 108 -8.52 17.83 -4.06
CA PHE A 108 -7.69 17.35 -5.17
C PHE A 108 -6.25 17.83 -5.04
N ASP A 109 -5.33 16.92 -5.35
CA ASP A 109 -3.90 17.26 -5.44
C ASP A 109 -3.63 18.17 -6.65
N LYS A 110 -2.95 19.29 -6.42
CA LYS A 110 -2.61 20.28 -7.44
C LYS A 110 -1.80 19.67 -8.59
N ALA A 111 -0.84 18.79 -8.28
CA ALA A 111 0.01 18.19 -9.30
C ALA A 111 -0.78 17.26 -10.22
N ALA A 112 -1.76 16.53 -9.66
CA ALA A 112 -2.66 15.69 -10.45
C ALA A 112 -3.57 16.52 -11.36
N LEU A 113 -4.10 17.64 -10.86
CA LEU A 113 -4.92 18.56 -11.66
C LEU A 113 -4.11 19.20 -12.79
N GLN A 114 -2.90 19.67 -12.51
CA GLN A 114 -2.00 20.23 -13.54
C GLN A 114 -1.65 19.20 -14.61
N LYS A 115 -1.43 17.93 -14.22
CA LYS A 115 -1.19 16.85 -15.18
C LYS A 115 -2.40 16.62 -16.08
N ALA A 116 -3.61 16.56 -15.53
CA ALA A 116 -4.84 16.40 -16.31
C ALA A 116 -5.06 17.57 -17.29
N LEU A 117 -4.78 18.81 -16.88
CA LEU A 117 -4.85 19.96 -17.77
C LEU A 117 -3.85 19.90 -18.93
N ARG A 118 -2.63 19.40 -18.69
CA ARG A 118 -1.62 19.18 -19.73
C ARG A 118 -2.10 18.20 -20.80
N GLU A 119 -2.78 17.14 -20.40
CA GLU A 119 -3.32 16.11 -21.31
C GLU A 119 -4.39 16.67 -22.24
N VAL A 120 -5.18 17.65 -21.77
CA VAL A 120 -6.20 18.33 -22.58
C VAL A 120 -5.68 19.57 -23.32
N GLY A 121 -4.37 19.86 -23.23
CA GLY A 121 -3.73 20.94 -24.00
C GLY A 121 -3.62 22.28 -23.27
N LEU A 122 -4.05 22.38 -22.01
CA LEU A 122 -3.88 23.57 -21.16
C LEU A 122 -2.59 23.43 -20.35
N ALA A 123 -1.47 23.83 -20.93
CA ALA A 123 -0.14 23.75 -20.29
C ALA A 123 0.69 24.98 -20.61
N GLU A 124 1.69 25.23 -19.79
CA GLU A 124 2.70 26.25 -20.04
C GLU A 124 3.30 26.13 -21.46
N GLY A 125 3.42 27.23 -22.14
CA GLY A 125 3.92 27.28 -23.52
C GLY A 125 2.91 26.95 -24.60
N ARG A 126 1.67 26.52 -24.27
CA ARG A 126 0.60 26.24 -25.22
C ARG A 126 -0.25 27.49 -25.49
N PRO A 127 -0.82 27.62 -26.70
CA PRO A 127 -1.80 28.67 -26.98
C PRO A 127 -3.01 28.59 -26.04
N TYR A 128 -3.44 29.72 -25.50
CA TYR A 128 -4.63 29.79 -24.67
C TYR A 128 -5.88 29.72 -25.55
N ASP A 129 -6.74 28.77 -25.23
CA ASP A 129 -8.07 28.64 -25.80
C ASP A 129 -9.11 28.76 -24.70
N LYS A 130 -9.95 29.81 -24.79
CA LYS A 130 -11.01 30.04 -23.80
C LYS A 130 -11.99 28.89 -23.73
N ALA A 131 -12.36 28.27 -24.88
CA ALA A 131 -13.31 27.16 -24.89
C ALA A 131 -12.76 25.89 -24.23
N LEU A 132 -11.43 25.68 -24.29
CA LEU A 132 -10.79 24.61 -23.55
C LEU A 132 -10.77 24.92 -22.04
N ALA A 133 -10.48 26.15 -21.65
CA ALA A 133 -10.48 26.58 -20.27
C ALA A 133 -11.88 26.48 -19.64
N ASP A 134 -12.91 26.94 -20.34
CA ASP A 134 -14.31 26.84 -19.91
C ASP A 134 -14.74 25.36 -19.75
N ARG A 135 -14.33 24.49 -20.67
CA ARG A 135 -14.56 23.02 -20.56
C ARG A 135 -13.85 22.40 -19.37
N ALA A 136 -12.61 22.79 -19.13
CA ALA A 136 -11.85 22.32 -17.98
C ALA A 136 -12.50 22.78 -16.65
N GLU A 137 -12.98 24.04 -16.60
CA GLU A 137 -13.75 24.55 -15.46
C GLU A 137 -15.01 23.72 -15.20
N GLN A 138 -15.79 23.42 -16.24
CA GLN A 138 -17.02 22.62 -16.11
C GLN A 138 -16.71 21.18 -15.71
N GLU A 139 -15.64 20.58 -16.25
CA GLU A 139 -15.23 19.24 -15.86
C GLU A 139 -14.76 19.19 -14.42
N LEU A 140 -13.94 20.15 -13.98
CA LEU A 140 -13.51 20.25 -12.59
C LEU A 140 -14.71 20.41 -11.65
N LYS A 141 -15.67 21.27 -12.00
CA LYS A 141 -16.92 21.42 -11.26
C LYS A 141 -17.70 20.10 -11.18
N ARG A 142 -17.76 19.33 -12.26
CA ARG A 142 -18.40 18.02 -12.31
C ARG A 142 -17.71 17.03 -11.38
N GLN A 143 -16.37 17.05 -11.31
CA GLN A 143 -15.59 16.20 -10.39
C GLN A 143 -15.90 16.54 -8.92
N TYR A 144 -16.02 17.82 -8.58
CA TYR A 144 -16.44 18.23 -7.23
C TYR A 144 -17.85 17.78 -6.90
N LEU A 145 -18.79 17.92 -7.84
CA LEU A 145 -20.17 17.41 -7.67
C LEU A 145 -20.21 15.90 -7.47
N GLY A 146 -19.36 15.16 -8.21
CA GLY A 146 -19.22 13.70 -8.05
C GLY A 146 -18.71 13.27 -6.67
N ARG A 147 -18.05 14.18 -5.95
CA ARG A 147 -17.60 13.99 -4.55
C ARG A 147 -18.56 14.57 -3.51
N GLY A 148 -19.75 14.99 -3.92
CA GLY A 148 -20.76 15.53 -3.00
C GLY A 148 -20.56 17.00 -2.61
N LEU A 149 -19.64 17.70 -3.24
CA LEU A 149 -19.36 19.11 -2.98
C LEU A 149 -20.27 19.99 -3.87
N TYR A 150 -21.57 19.98 -3.60
CA TYR A 150 -22.60 20.64 -4.44
C TYR A 150 -22.55 22.17 -4.39
N ASN A 151 -21.89 22.73 -3.40
CA ASN A 151 -21.65 24.17 -3.26
C ASN A 151 -20.31 24.61 -3.86
N ALA A 152 -19.56 23.67 -4.47
CA ALA A 152 -18.29 24.00 -5.08
C ALA A 152 -18.47 25.00 -6.23
N GLN A 153 -17.68 26.06 -6.18
CA GLN A 153 -17.56 27.06 -7.24
C GLN A 153 -16.15 27.01 -7.80
N VAL A 154 -16.07 26.96 -9.10
CA VAL A 154 -14.82 27.03 -9.84
C VAL A 154 -14.91 28.24 -10.75
N VAL A 155 -13.93 29.11 -10.68
CA VAL A 155 -13.84 30.32 -11.49
C VAL A 155 -12.47 30.35 -12.15
N THR A 156 -12.50 30.37 -13.47
CA THR A 156 -11.28 30.45 -14.28
C THR A 156 -10.97 31.91 -14.58
N THR A 157 -9.79 32.36 -14.20
CA THR A 157 -9.31 33.71 -14.46
C THR A 157 -8.08 33.64 -15.36
N ALA A 158 -8.14 34.32 -16.51
CA ALA A 158 -7.03 34.49 -17.44
C ALA A 158 -6.49 35.91 -17.33
N THR A 159 -5.34 36.09 -16.72
CA THR A 159 -4.71 37.39 -16.49
C THR A 159 -3.63 37.65 -17.55
N PRO A 160 -3.80 38.67 -18.43
CA PRO A 160 -2.81 39.01 -19.42
C PRO A 160 -1.48 39.43 -18.74
N THR A 161 -0.39 38.99 -19.34
CA THR A 161 0.99 39.35 -18.96
C THR A 161 1.77 39.85 -20.18
N GLU A 162 2.96 40.38 -19.96
CA GLU A 162 3.81 40.89 -21.01
C GLU A 162 4.07 39.83 -22.12
N ARG A 163 4.35 40.32 -23.34
CA ARG A 163 4.70 39.52 -24.51
C ARG A 163 3.62 38.55 -24.98
N ASN A 164 2.35 39.01 -25.00
CA ASN A 164 1.19 38.22 -25.42
C ASN A 164 1.10 36.86 -24.71
N ARG A 165 1.26 36.89 -23.36
CA ARG A 165 1.08 35.71 -22.51
C ARG A 165 -0.08 35.91 -21.55
N VAL A 166 -0.54 34.80 -20.96
CA VAL A 166 -1.64 34.78 -20.00
C VAL A 166 -1.31 33.82 -18.85
N ASN A 167 -1.51 34.24 -17.63
CA ASN A 167 -1.55 33.37 -16.46
C ASN A 167 -2.97 32.86 -16.28
N LEU A 168 -3.12 31.53 -16.22
CA LEU A 168 -4.39 30.87 -16.05
C LEU A 168 -4.52 30.41 -14.59
N SER A 169 -5.48 30.96 -13.85
CA SER A 169 -5.75 30.57 -12.47
C SER A 169 -7.15 30.00 -12.33
N PHE A 170 -7.23 28.81 -11.73
CA PHE A 170 -8.48 28.18 -11.34
C PHE A 170 -8.71 28.42 -9.85
N GLY A 171 -9.56 29.39 -9.53
CA GLY A 171 -10.01 29.68 -8.16
C GLY A 171 -11.13 28.73 -7.77
N VAL A 172 -10.92 27.93 -6.73
CA VAL A 172 -11.90 26.98 -6.24
C VAL A 172 -12.36 27.37 -4.84
N THR A 173 -13.67 27.37 -4.65
CA THR A 173 -14.31 27.42 -3.33
C THR A 173 -15.08 26.13 -3.17
N GLU A 174 -14.53 25.16 -2.40
CA GLU A 174 -15.06 23.80 -2.36
C GLU A 174 -16.41 23.68 -1.63
N GLY A 175 -16.59 24.45 -0.57
CA GLY A 175 -17.75 24.30 0.33
C GLY A 175 -17.58 23.05 1.24
N GLU A 176 -18.66 22.68 1.92
CA GLU A 176 -18.72 21.44 2.70
C GLU A 176 -19.35 20.30 1.88
N PRO A 177 -18.90 19.04 2.06
CA PRO A 177 -19.49 17.89 1.41
C PRO A 177 -20.89 17.65 1.97
N ALA A 178 -21.83 17.35 1.07
CA ALA A 178 -23.19 17.03 1.44
C ALA A 178 -23.26 15.70 2.19
N ARG A 179 -24.11 15.65 3.21
CA ARG A 179 -24.25 14.50 4.12
C ARG A 179 -25.43 13.64 3.70
N ILE A 180 -25.22 12.34 3.73
CA ILE A 180 -26.29 11.38 3.50
C ILE A 180 -27.15 11.31 4.76
N ARG A 181 -28.44 11.68 4.64
CA ARG A 181 -29.43 11.58 5.71
C ARG A 181 -30.16 10.27 5.70
N GLU A 182 -30.38 9.72 4.53
CA GLU A 182 -31.16 8.51 4.37
C GLU A 182 -30.71 7.77 3.11
N VAL A 183 -30.61 6.44 3.23
CA VAL A 183 -30.48 5.53 2.10
C VAL A 183 -31.65 4.55 2.16
N ARG A 184 -32.40 4.41 1.08
CA ARG A 184 -33.54 3.50 0.95
C ARG A 184 -33.35 2.54 -0.21
N ILE A 185 -33.71 1.29 0.02
CA ILE A 185 -33.77 0.26 -1.02
C ILE A 185 -35.22 -0.19 -1.17
N VAL A 186 -35.80 0.02 -2.34
CA VAL A 186 -37.19 -0.30 -2.65
C VAL A 186 -37.26 -1.44 -3.66
N GLY A 187 -38.10 -2.44 -3.39
CA GLY A 187 -38.29 -3.61 -4.27
C GLY A 187 -37.75 -4.91 -3.71
N GLY A 188 -36.97 -4.86 -2.58
CA GLY A 188 -36.53 -6.04 -1.86
C GLY A 188 -37.69 -6.74 -1.14
N ARG A 189 -37.75 -8.07 -1.25
CA ARG A 189 -38.75 -8.95 -0.60
C ARG A 189 -38.10 -10.05 0.20
N ASP A 190 -37.06 -10.65 -0.32
CA ASP A 190 -36.38 -11.82 0.26
C ASP A 190 -35.33 -11.48 1.30
N PHE A 191 -34.83 -10.24 1.29
CA PHE A 191 -33.88 -9.73 2.26
C PHE A 191 -34.39 -8.45 2.93
N SER A 192 -34.14 -8.31 4.22
CA SER A 192 -34.48 -7.07 4.93
C SER A 192 -33.66 -5.88 4.42
N GLU A 193 -34.27 -4.71 4.37
CA GLU A 193 -33.60 -3.48 3.96
C GLU A 193 -32.32 -3.24 4.78
N SER A 194 -32.34 -3.51 6.08
CA SER A 194 -31.15 -3.39 6.94
C SER A 194 -30.00 -4.29 6.49
N THR A 195 -30.29 -5.54 6.10
CA THR A 195 -29.26 -6.46 5.58
C THR A 195 -28.65 -5.96 4.26
N LEU A 196 -29.45 -5.33 3.43
CA LEU A 196 -28.98 -4.77 2.16
C LEU A 196 -28.20 -3.49 2.37
N LEU A 197 -28.58 -2.65 3.33
CA LEU A 197 -27.87 -1.43 3.69
C LEU A 197 -26.53 -1.71 4.36
N ASP A 198 -26.38 -2.82 5.09
CA ASP A 198 -25.11 -3.25 5.66
C ASP A 198 -24.02 -3.58 4.61
N LEU A 199 -24.40 -3.69 3.33
CA LEU A 199 -23.47 -3.87 2.22
C LEU A 199 -22.86 -2.56 1.73
N PHE A 200 -23.47 -1.42 2.10
CA PHE A 200 -23.07 -0.12 1.61
C PHE A 200 -21.98 0.47 2.51
N ASP A 201 -20.96 1.02 1.89
CA ASP A 201 -19.93 1.80 2.57
C ASP A 201 -20.42 3.20 2.93
N GLN A 202 -21.45 3.66 2.19
CA GLN A 202 -22.12 4.93 2.44
C GLN A 202 -23.40 4.71 3.26
N ASP A 203 -23.50 5.40 4.40
CA ASP A 203 -24.64 5.33 5.30
C ASP A 203 -25.09 6.71 5.81
N SER A 204 -26.13 6.75 6.62
CA SER A 204 -26.61 7.98 7.27
C SER A 204 -25.70 8.50 8.39
N GLY A 205 -24.60 7.80 8.68
CA GLY A 205 -23.59 8.16 9.67
C GLY A 205 -23.84 7.54 11.04
N GLY A 206 -22.81 6.84 11.54
CA GLY A 206 -22.70 6.33 12.91
C GLY A 206 -21.82 7.23 13.79
N TRP A 207 -21.60 6.81 15.04
CA TRP A 207 -20.77 7.54 16.00
C TRP A 207 -19.30 7.75 15.59
N LEU A 208 -18.78 6.94 14.63
CA LEU A 208 -17.45 7.07 14.01
C LEU A 208 -17.46 7.75 12.65
N SER A 209 -18.56 8.31 12.19
CA SER A 209 -18.66 8.93 10.86
C SER A 209 -17.71 10.11 10.66
N TRP A 210 -17.26 10.75 11.74
CA TRP A 210 -16.21 11.78 11.71
C TRP A 210 -14.86 11.22 11.24
N TYR A 211 -14.61 9.93 11.46
CA TYR A 211 -13.39 9.23 11.05
C TYR A 211 -13.56 8.50 9.72
N THR A 212 -14.63 7.69 9.57
CA THR A 212 -14.89 6.87 8.37
C THR A 212 -15.36 7.70 7.19
N LYS A 213 -15.94 8.89 7.44
CA LYS A 213 -16.59 9.73 6.43
C LYS A 213 -17.68 8.97 5.65
N SER A 214 -18.30 7.96 6.25
CA SER A 214 -19.32 7.13 5.62
C SER A 214 -20.57 7.91 5.24
N ASN A 215 -20.87 8.99 5.99
CA ASN A 215 -21.99 9.89 5.72
C ASN A 215 -21.70 10.97 4.66
N GLN A 216 -20.54 11.00 4.02
CA GLN A 216 -20.20 11.92 2.95
C GLN A 216 -20.48 11.26 1.60
N TYR A 217 -21.32 11.91 0.79
CA TYR A 217 -21.68 11.38 -0.53
C TYR A 217 -20.49 11.37 -1.48
N SER A 218 -20.34 10.25 -2.18
CA SER A 218 -19.43 10.10 -3.30
C SER A 218 -20.07 9.19 -4.35
N ARG A 219 -20.16 9.68 -5.59
CA ARG A 219 -20.73 8.90 -6.69
C ARG A 219 -19.94 7.59 -6.92
N ALA A 220 -18.62 7.64 -6.86
CA ALA A 220 -17.79 6.45 -7.05
C ALA A 220 -18.03 5.38 -5.96
N ARG A 221 -18.29 5.82 -4.71
CA ARG A 221 -18.66 4.88 -3.63
C ARG A 221 -20.05 4.32 -3.86
N LEU A 222 -21.01 5.16 -4.27
CA LEU A 222 -22.37 4.70 -4.57
C LEU A 222 -22.37 3.66 -5.71
N ASP A 223 -21.60 3.88 -6.77
CA ASP A 223 -21.44 2.91 -7.85
C ASP A 223 -20.86 1.58 -7.34
N ALA A 224 -19.88 1.64 -6.41
CA ALA A 224 -19.32 0.45 -5.76
C ALA A 224 -20.35 -0.25 -4.85
N ASP A 225 -21.14 0.51 -4.09
CA ASP A 225 -22.22 -0.01 -3.23
C ASP A 225 -23.29 -0.73 -4.06
N LEU A 226 -23.65 -0.18 -5.22
CA LEU A 226 -24.59 -0.80 -6.15
C LEU A 226 -24.05 -2.10 -6.76
N GLU A 227 -22.74 -2.14 -7.10
CA GLU A 227 -22.11 -3.38 -7.55
C GLU A 227 -21.99 -4.42 -6.41
N ALA A 228 -21.76 -3.99 -5.17
CA ALA A 228 -21.80 -4.87 -4.01
C ALA A 228 -23.19 -5.46 -3.79
N LEU A 229 -24.24 -4.63 -3.92
CA LEU A 229 -25.64 -5.08 -3.85
C LEU A 229 -25.95 -6.09 -4.96
N LYS A 230 -25.55 -5.83 -6.20
CA LYS A 230 -25.72 -6.73 -7.33
C LYS A 230 -24.98 -8.05 -7.11
N SER A 231 -23.75 -8.00 -6.68
CA SER A 231 -22.95 -9.21 -6.35
C SER A 231 -23.62 -10.01 -5.25
N TYR A 232 -24.18 -9.34 -4.22
CA TYR A 232 -24.88 -10.01 -3.13
C TYR A 232 -26.06 -10.87 -3.61
N TYR A 233 -26.87 -10.36 -4.54
CA TYR A 233 -27.99 -11.10 -5.11
C TYR A 233 -27.53 -12.20 -6.08
N ILE A 234 -26.62 -11.87 -7.00
CA ILE A 234 -26.10 -12.82 -8.00
C ILE A 234 -25.38 -14.00 -7.34
N THR A 235 -24.72 -13.78 -6.21
CA THR A 235 -24.05 -14.87 -5.47
C THR A 235 -25.02 -15.77 -4.67
N ARG A 236 -26.31 -15.38 -4.55
CA ARG A 236 -27.34 -16.09 -3.78
C ARG A 236 -28.46 -16.71 -4.65
N GLY A 237 -28.28 -16.67 -5.95
CA GLY A 237 -29.20 -17.34 -6.88
C GLY A 237 -30.07 -16.40 -7.73
N TYR A 238 -30.02 -15.11 -7.53
CA TYR A 238 -30.86 -14.14 -8.25
C TYR A 238 -30.17 -13.70 -9.55
N LEU A 239 -30.18 -14.59 -10.54
CA LEU A 239 -29.52 -14.37 -11.83
C LEU A 239 -30.09 -13.15 -12.60
N GLU A 240 -31.38 -12.88 -12.45
CA GLU A 240 -32.11 -11.83 -13.14
C GLU A 240 -32.20 -10.53 -12.32
N PHE A 241 -31.42 -10.41 -11.23
CA PHE A 241 -31.36 -9.20 -10.41
C PHE A 241 -30.92 -7.99 -11.24
N ARG A 242 -31.61 -6.87 -11.04
CA ARG A 242 -31.23 -5.60 -11.63
C ARG A 242 -31.55 -4.43 -10.72
N VAL A 243 -30.76 -3.39 -10.85
CA VAL A 243 -31.08 -2.08 -10.31
C VAL A 243 -31.85 -1.32 -11.39
N ASP A 244 -33.09 -0.99 -11.12
CA ASP A 244 -33.98 -0.33 -12.09
C ASP A 244 -33.68 1.17 -12.17
N SER A 245 -33.46 1.82 -11.03
CA SER A 245 -33.06 3.23 -10.97
C SER A 245 -32.44 3.60 -9.64
N THR A 246 -31.58 4.60 -9.68
CA THR A 246 -31.00 5.22 -8.48
C THR A 246 -31.34 6.71 -8.49
N GLN A 247 -32.04 7.20 -7.46
CA GLN A 247 -32.42 8.57 -7.31
C GLN A 247 -31.66 9.20 -6.16
N VAL A 248 -31.04 10.34 -6.40
CA VAL A 248 -30.35 11.15 -5.39
C VAL A 248 -31.10 12.48 -5.28
N ALA A 249 -31.82 12.65 -4.18
CA ALA A 249 -32.53 13.89 -3.88
C ALA A 249 -31.66 14.76 -2.98
N ILE A 250 -31.51 16.04 -3.37
CA ILE A 250 -30.66 17.01 -2.69
C ILE A 250 -31.56 18.02 -1.99
N SER A 251 -31.27 18.35 -0.73
CA SER A 251 -31.97 19.40 0.02
C SER A 251 -31.76 20.78 -0.64
N PRO A 252 -32.71 21.76 -0.44
CA PRO A 252 -32.60 23.09 -1.04
C PRO A 252 -31.31 23.84 -0.66
N ASP A 253 -30.77 23.60 0.53
CA ASP A 253 -29.50 24.16 1.05
C ASP A 253 -28.24 23.42 0.56
N ARG A 254 -28.45 22.33 -0.20
CA ARG A 254 -27.39 21.45 -0.75
C ARG A 254 -26.46 20.85 0.31
N GLN A 255 -26.92 20.71 1.54
CA GLN A 255 -26.13 20.13 2.63
C GLN A 255 -26.50 18.68 2.90
N ASP A 256 -27.73 18.29 2.62
CA ASP A 256 -28.24 16.95 2.90
C ASP A 256 -28.71 16.24 1.62
N LEU A 257 -28.58 14.90 1.65
CA LEU A 257 -28.95 14.00 0.56
C LEU A 257 -29.80 12.85 1.04
N ALA A 258 -30.77 12.45 0.22
CA ALA A 258 -31.47 11.18 0.34
C ALA A 258 -31.24 10.34 -0.93
N ILE A 259 -30.88 9.09 -0.75
CA ILE A 259 -30.62 8.15 -1.85
C ILE A 259 -31.70 7.09 -1.85
N THR A 260 -32.36 6.88 -2.99
CA THR A 260 -33.35 5.81 -3.17
C THR A 260 -32.91 4.90 -4.31
N VAL A 261 -32.71 3.62 -4.02
CA VAL A 261 -32.32 2.58 -4.98
C VAL A 261 -33.54 1.69 -5.24
N ASN A 262 -34.07 1.70 -6.47
CA ASN A 262 -35.14 0.82 -6.87
C ASN A 262 -34.56 -0.43 -7.52
N ILE A 263 -34.96 -1.61 -7.02
CA ILE A 263 -34.43 -2.91 -7.48
C ILE A 263 -35.56 -3.84 -7.89
N THR A 264 -35.23 -4.75 -8.79
CA THR A 264 -36.03 -5.95 -9.10
C THR A 264 -35.18 -7.17 -8.78
N GLU A 265 -35.57 -7.96 -7.77
CA GLU A 265 -34.82 -9.12 -7.32
C GLU A 265 -34.79 -10.25 -8.37
N GLY A 266 -35.90 -10.46 -9.06
CA GLY A 266 -36.09 -11.64 -9.90
C GLY A 266 -36.36 -12.90 -9.09
N GLU A 267 -36.35 -14.04 -9.75
CA GLU A 267 -36.54 -15.35 -9.11
C GLU A 267 -35.21 -15.99 -8.71
N LYS A 268 -35.24 -16.82 -7.68
CA LYS A 268 -34.05 -17.54 -7.19
C LYS A 268 -33.82 -18.81 -8.00
N PHE A 269 -32.70 -18.92 -8.69
CA PHE A 269 -32.29 -20.07 -9.49
C PHE A 269 -31.32 -20.99 -8.74
N THR A 270 -31.47 -22.30 -8.97
CA THR A 270 -30.55 -23.34 -8.48
C THR A 270 -29.82 -23.97 -9.67
N VAL A 271 -28.56 -24.34 -9.45
CA VAL A 271 -27.74 -25.00 -10.49
C VAL A 271 -28.25 -26.40 -10.72
N ALA A 272 -28.71 -26.70 -11.96
CA ALA A 272 -29.06 -28.03 -12.39
C ALA A 272 -27.85 -28.92 -12.72
N GLY A 273 -26.80 -28.30 -13.28
CA GLY A 273 -25.56 -28.98 -13.64
C GLY A 273 -24.61 -28.07 -14.38
N VAL A 274 -23.42 -28.58 -14.64
CA VAL A 274 -22.38 -27.94 -15.46
C VAL A 274 -22.08 -28.84 -16.64
N LYS A 275 -22.12 -28.30 -17.85
CA LYS A 275 -21.78 -28.98 -19.10
C LYS A 275 -20.53 -28.35 -19.67
N LEU A 276 -19.58 -29.15 -20.11
CA LEU A 276 -18.42 -28.71 -20.87
C LEU A 276 -18.77 -28.80 -22.37
N ALA A 277 -18.47 -27.75 -23.13
CA ALA A 277 -18.69 -27.66 -24.57
C ALA A 277 -17.47 -27.00 -25.24
N GLY A 278 -17.25 -27.33 -26.52
CA GLY A 278 -16.07 -26.85 -27.23
C GLY A 278 -14.91 -27.84 -27.12
N ASP A 279 -13.68 -27.34 -27.21
CA ASP A 279 -12.47 -28.21 -27.26
C ASP A 279 -11.66 -28.04 -25.96
N TYR A 280 -11.61 -29.11 -25.19
CA TYR A 280 -10.82 -29.22 -23.95
C TYR A 280 -9.52 -30.03 -24.13
N LEU A 281 -9.11 -30.27 -25.37
CA LEU A 281 -7.89 -30.98 -25.74
C LEU A 281 -7.82 -32.42 -25.17
N GLY A 282 -8.98 -33.06 -24.96
CA GLY A 282 -9.07 -34.40 -24.35
C GLY A 282 -8.80 -34.43 -22.85
N ARG A 283 -8.80 -33.29 -22.18
CA ARG A 283 -8.51 -33.14 -20.72
C ARG A 283 -9.75 -32.79 -19.91
N ASP A 284 -10.92 -33.15 -20.38
CA ASP A 284 -12.21 -32.83 -19.77
C ASP A 284 -12.27 -33.13 -18.27
N ASP A 285 -11.68 -34.23 -17.84
CA ASP A 285 -11.72 -34.65 -16.44
C ASP A 285 -10.84 -33.74 -15.55
N GLU A 286 -9.70 -33.23 -16.06
CA GLU A 286 -8.88 -32.29 -15.35
C GLU A 286 -9.60 -30.94 -15.16
N PHE A 287 -10.27 -30.45 -16.22
CA PHE A 287 -11.10 -29.25 -16.14
C PHE A 287 -12.30 -29.40 -15.20
N LYS A 288 -12.94 -30.56 -15.15
CA LYS A 288 -14.01 -30.84 -14.19
C LYS A 288 -13.56 -30.66 -12.74
N THR A 289 -12.30 -30.94 -12.41
CA THR A 289 -11.79 -30.75 -11.06
C THR A 289 -11.67 -29.27 -10.66
N LEU A 290 -11.60 -28.38 -11.64
CA LEU A 290 -11.50 -26.93 -11.43
C LEU A 290 -12.87 -26.26 -11.29
N VAL A 291 -13.97 -26.99 -11.52
CA VAL A 291 -15.33 -26.49 -11.40
C VAL A 291 -15.66 -26.24 -9.93
N THR A 292 -15.93 -25.00 -9.58
CA THR A 292 -16.33 -24.61 -8.22
C THR A 292 -17.85 -24.59 -8.04
N VAL A 293 -18.60 -24.56 -9.15
CA VAL A 293 -20.07 -24.56 -9.19
C VAL A 293 -20.62 -25.96 -8.93
N ARG A 294 -21.51 -26.10 -7.95
CA ARG A 294 -22.06 -27.42 -7.57
C ARG A 294 -23.54 -27.54 -7.92
N PRO A 295 -23.96 -28.68 -8.51
CA PRO A 295 -25.37 -28.98 -8.74
C PRO A 295 -26.16 -28.98 -7.43
N GLY A 296 -27.37 -28.41 -7.44
CA GLY A 296 -28.27 -28.33 -6.29
C GLY A 296 -28.02 -27.09 -5.39
N GLU A 297 -26.90 -26.40 -5.53
CA GLU A 297 -26.64 -25.14 -4.83
C GLU A 297 -27.33 -23.95 -5.56
N PRO A 298 -27.60 -22.85 -4.87
CA PRO A 298 -28.03 -21.61 -5.53
C PRO A 298 -27.00 -21.16 -6.56
N TYR A 299 -27.47 -20.59 -7.68
CA TYR A 299 -26.58 -19.99 -8.65
C TYR A 299 -25.66 -18.94 -7.99
N ASN A 300 -24.38 -18.99 -8.34
CA ASN A 300 -23.40 -18.06 -7.80
C ASN A 300 -22.50 -17.54 -8.94
N GLY A 301 -22.69 -16.27 -9.31
CA GLY A 301 -21.95 -15.62 -10.40
C GLY A 301 -20.44 -15.51 -10.13
N GLU A 302 -20.02 -15.36 -8.88
CA GLU A 302 -18.59 -15.35 -8.53
C GLU A 302 -17.95 -16.72 -8.76
N GLN A 303 -18.63 -17.81 -8.39
CA GLN A 303 -18.13 -19.18 -8.66
C GLN A 303 -18.04 -19.46 -10.15
N VAL A 304 -19.01 -18.98 -10.94
CA VAL A 304 -18.98 -19.10 -12.40
C VAL A 304 -17.78 -18.33 -12.99
N ALA A 305 -17.59 -17.09 -12.59
CA ALA A 305 -16.46 -16.27 -13.04
C ALA A 305 -15.12 -16.86 -12.59
N ALA A 306 -15.03 -17.36 -11.35
CA ALA A 306 -13.85 -18.05 -10.83
C ALA A 306 -13.52 -19.32 -11.62
N THR A 307 -14.55 -20.14 -11.95
CA THR A 307 -14.39 -21.34 -12.76
C THR A 307 -13.93 -21.00 -14.18
N THR A 308 -14.54 -20.01 -14.82
CA THR A 308 -14.17 -19.55 -16.16
C THR A 308 -12.73 -19.05 -16.19
N LYS A 309 -12.36 -18.28 -15.19
CA LYS A 309 -10.98 -17.80 -15.03
C LYS A 309 -10.00 -18.95 -14.79
N ALA A 310 -10.33 -19.89 -13.89
CA ALA A 310 -9.48 -21.04 -13.61
C ALA A 310 -9.25 -21.89 -14.86
N PHE A 311 -10.26 -22.03 -15.72
CA PHE A 311 -10.15 -22.74 -17.00
C PHE A 311 -9.21 -22.01 -17.97
N THR A 312 -9.37 -20.69 -18.12
CA THR A 312 -8.49 -19.86 -18.97
C THR A 312 -7.05 -19.90 -18.45
N ASP A 313 -6.87 -19.73 -17.12
CA ASP A 313 -5.56 -19.80 -16.49
C ASP A 313 -4.93 -21.20 -16.69
N TYR A 314 -5.71 -22.27 -16.61
CA TYR A 314 -5.24 -23.63 -16.79
C TYR A 314 -4.82 -23.91 -18.25
N PHE A 315 -5.58 -23.47 -19.25
CA PHE A 315 -5.14 -23.50 -20.65
C PHE A 315 -3.80 -22.77 -20.84
N GLY A 316 -3.61 -21.64 -20.16
CA GLY A 316 -2.37 -20.87 -20.18
C GLY A 316 -1.16 -21.66 -19.65
N THR A 317 -1.34 -22.64 -18.77
CA THR A 317 -0.21 -23.40 -18.19
C THR A 317 0.47 -24.34 -19.20
N PHE A 318 -0.19 -24.70 -20.28
CA PHE A 318 0.36 -25.58 -21.32
C PHE A 318 0.40 -24.96 -22.72
N GLY A 319 0.47 -23.62 -22.76
CA GLY A 319 0.85 -22.89 -23.98
C GLY A 319 -0.29 -22.19 -24.70
N TYR A 320 -1.52 -22.25 -24.24
CA TYR A 320 -2.67 -21.62 -24.92
C TYR A 320 -2.90 -20.21 -24.39
N ALA A 321 -2.11 -19.25 -24.90
CA ALA A 321 -2.09 -17.85 -24.45
C ALA A 321 -3.43 -17.13 -24.67
N PHE A 322 -4.18 -17.49 -25.71
CA PHE A 322 -5.40 -16.81 -26.15
C PHE A 322 -6.65 -17.67 -26.01
N ALA A 323 -6.59 -18.69 -25.13
CA ALA A 323 -7.76 -19.51 -24.83
C ALA A 323 -8.90 -18.64 -24.29
N ARG A 324 -10.10 -18.88 -24.81
CA ARG A 324 -11.32 -18.21 -24.37
C ARG A 324 -12.28 -19.23 -23.81
N VAL A 325 -12.81 -18.95 -22.65
CA VAL A 325 -13.84 -19.75 -22.02
C VAL A 325 -15.03 -18.85 -21.73
N LYS A 326 -16.18 -19.19 -22.30
CA LYS A 326 -17.43 -18.48 -22.10
C LYS A 326 -18.37 -19.32 -21.25
N ALA A 327 -19.02 -18.69 -20.30
CA ALA A 327 -20.07 -19.30 -19.51
C ALA A 327 -21.43 -18.88 -20.08
N GLU A 328 -22.19 -19.84 -20.58
CA GLU A 328 -23.50 -19.64 -21.19
C GLU A 328 -24.56 -20.28 -20.28
N PRO A 329 -25.43 -19.50 -19.59
CA PRO A 329 -26.49 -20.07 -18.76
C PRO A 329 -27.68 -20.53 -19.61
N GLU A 330 -28.01 -21.79 -19.56
CA GLU A 330 -29.27 -22.34 -20.06
C GLU A 330 -30.33 -22.28 -18.95
N ILE A 331 -31.27 -21.34 -19.03
CA ILE A 331 -32.23 -21.01 -17.96
C ILE A 331 -33.55 -21.75 -18.18
N ASP A 332 -33.94 -22.61 -17.26
CA ASP A 332 -35.28 -23.18 -17.14
C ASP A 332 -36.09 -22.37 -16.13
N ARG A 333 -36.84 -21.38 -16.64
CA ARG A 333 -37.64 -20.48 -15.81
C ARG A 333 -38.81 -21.20 -15.14
N ALA A 334 -39.35 -22.26 -15.77
CA ALA A 334 -40.49 -22.98 -15.21
C ALA A 334 -40.11 -23.79 -13.94
N ARG A 335 -38.87 -24.24 -13.86
CA ARG A 335 -38.36 -25.01 -12.72
C ARG A 335 -37.36 -24.23 -11.84
N HIS A 336 -37.12 -22.95 -12.13
CA HIS A 336 -36.12 -22.09 -11.48
C HIS A 336 -34.73 -22.77 -11.42
N ARG A 337 -34.30 -23.37 -12.55
CA ARG A 337 -33.02 -24.05 -12.65
C ARG A 337 -32.16 -23.46 -13.77
N VAL A 338 -30.85 -23.49 -13.56
CA VAL A 338 -29.86 -23.03 -14.54
C VAL A 338 -28.84 -24.15 -14.78
N THR A 339 -28.59 -24.51 -16.04
CA THR A 339 -27.46 -25.34 -16.43
C THR A 339 -26.37 -24.44 -17.00
N MET A 340 -25.18 -24.52 -16.43
CA MET A 340 -24.04 -23.74 -16.90
C MET A 340 -23.33 -24.50 -18.02
N VAL A 341 -23.29 -23.93 -19.23
CA VAL A 341 -22.51 -24.45 -20.33
C VAL A 341 -21.20 -23.65 -20.40
N LEU A 342 -20.09 -24.31 -20.12
CA LEU A 342 -18.76 -23.74 -20.23
C LEU A 342 -18.20 -24.11 -21.60
N ARG A 343 -18.13 -23.10 -22.49
CA ARG A 343 -17.64 -23.30 -23.86
C ARG A 343 -16.19 -22.85 -23.96
N ALA A 344 -15.32 -23.79 -24.29
CA ALA A 344 -13.90 -23.55 -24.46
C ALA A 344 -13.46 -23.45 -25.92
N GLU A 345 -12.66 -22.44 -26.22
CA GLU A 345 -11.97 -22.24 -27.49
C GLU A 345 -10.48 -22.01 -27.17
N PRO A 346 -9.64 -23.08 -27.24
CA PRO A 346 -8.24 -22.98 -26.76
C PRO A 346 -7.34 -22.13 -27.66
N ALA A 347 -7.77 -21.83 -28.88
CA ALA A 347 -6.94 -21.18 -29.91
C ALA A 347 -5.70 -22.02 -30.27
N ARG A 348 -4.56 -21.39 -30.58
CA ARG A 348 -3.31 -22.10 -30.90
C ARG A 348 -2.35 -22.06 -29.74
N ARG A 349 -1.53 -23.10 -29.65
CA ARG A 349 -0.43 -23.18 -28.69
C ARG A 349 0.69 -22.25 -29.12
N ALA A 350 1.23 -21.44 -28.19
CA ALA A 350 2.20 -20.40 -28.51
C ALA A 350 3.51 -20.55 -27.71
N TYR A 351 4.62 -20.19 -28.35
CA TYR A 351 5.93 -19.99 -27.74
C TYR A 351 6.15 -18.52 -27.40
N VAL A 352 6.87 -18.25 -26.34
CA VAL A 352 7.38 -16.90 -26.06
C VAL A 352 8.63 -16.65 -26.91
N ARG A 353 8.52 -15.77 -27.87
CA ARG A 353 9.65 -15.42 -28.75
C ARG A 353 10.63 -14.50 -28.01
N ARG A 354 10.17 -13.37 -27.50
CA ARG A 354 10.97 -12.37 -26.79
C ARG A 354 10.22 -11.75 -25.63
N ILE A 355 11.01 -11.26 -24.66
CA ILE A 355 10.51 -10.49 -23.52
C ILE A 355 11.13 -9.09 -23.65
N HIS A 356 10.29 -8.12 -23.99
CA HIS A 356 10.67 -6.72 -24.13
C HIS A 356 10.42 -5.99 -22.82
N ILE A 357 11.45 -5.36 -22.27
CA ILE A 357 11.37 -4.58 -21.05
C ILE A 357 11.50 -3.11 -21.41
N GLY A 358 10.58 -2.28 -20.91
CA GLY A 358 10.55 -0.85 -21.17
C GLY A 358 10.10 -0.04 -19.95
N GLY A 359 10.41 1.27 -19.94
CA GLY A 359 10.09 2.16 -18.81
C GLY A 359 11.15 2.19 -17.70
N ASN A 360 12.18 1.37 -17.77
CA ASN A 360 13.26 1.25 -16.79
C ASN A 360 14.44 2.20 -17.11
N ALA A 361 14.25 3.51 -16.95
CA ALA A 361 15.27 4.50 -17.27
C ALA A 361 16.49 4.47 -16.31
N ARG A 362 16.29 4.06 -15.06
CA ARG A 362 17.31 4.00 -14.00
C ARG A 362 17.70 2.57 -13.66
N THR A 363 16.71 1.66 -13.57
CA THR A 363 16.92 0.26 -13.20
C THR A 363 17.50 -0.49 -14.40
N ARG A 364 18.56 -1.25 -14.18
CA ARG A 364 19.18 -2.07 -15.22
C ARG A 364 18.23 -3.18 -15.67
N ASP A 365 18.24 -3.50 -16.97
CA ASP A 365 17.41 -4.56 -17.56
C ASP A 365 17.59 -5.91 -16.83
N GLU A 366 18.83 -6.26 -16.49
CA GLU A 366 19.15 -7.50 -15.78
C GLU A 366 18.42 -7.65 -14.43
N VAL A 367 18.12 -6.53 -13.73
CA VAL A 367 17.43 -6.54 -12.44
C VAL A 367 15.98 -6.98 -12.60
N ILE A 368 15.33 -6.59 -13.68
CA ILE A 368 13.97 -7.01 -14.00
C ILE A 368 13.98 -8.42 -14.59
N ARG A 369 14.86 -8.67 -15.54
CA ARG A 369 14.93 -9.94 -16.29
C ARG A 369 15.24 -11.15 -15.40
N ARG A 370 16.09 -11.00 -14.37
CA ARG A 370 16.40 -12.09 -13.40
C ARG A 370 15.21 -12.52 -12.55
N GLU A 371 14.18 -11.69 -12.43
CA GLU A 371 12.94 -12.03 -11.72
C GLU A 371 11.98 -12.87 -12.56
N PHE A 372 12.20 -12.94 -13.88
CA PHE A 372 11.34 -13.71 -14.76
C PHE A 372 11.53 -15.22 -14.59
N ARG A 373 10.40 -15.93 -14.54
CA ARG A 373 10.31 -17.41 -14.51
C ARG A 373 9.81 -17.97 -15.83
N GLN A 374 9.22 -17.12 -16.67
CA GLN A 374 8.99 -17.41 -18.09
C GLN A 374 10.25 -17.09 -18.87
N TYR A 375 10.69 -18.03 -19.71
CA TYR A 375 11.88 -17.88 -20.54
C TYR A 375 11.52 -17.69 -21.99
N GLU A 376 12.36 -16.98 -22.72
CA GLU A 376 12.31 -16.90 -24.18
C GLU A 376 12.59 -18.28 -24.80
N GLY A 377 11.92 -18.61 -25.90
CA GLY A 377 12.00 -19.93 -26.56
C GLY A 377 11.22 -21.04 -25.86
N ALA A 378 10.65 -20.79 -24.69
CA ALA A 378 9.81 -21.76 -23.99
C ALA A 378 8.32 -21.61 -24.36
N TRP A 379 7.53 -22.68 -24.11
CA TRP A 379 6.10 -22.56 -24.19
C TRP A 379 5.57 -21.47 -23.28
N TYR A 380 4.56 -20.74 -23.74
CA TYR A 380 3.83 -19.79 -22.93
C TYR A 380 3.27 -20.48 -21.67
N ASP A 381 3.48 -19.86 -20.51
CA ASP A 381 2.91 -20.31 -19.24
C ASP A 381 2.40 -19.08 -18.46
N GLY A 382 1.08 -18.92 -18.45
CA GLY A 382 0.41 -17.79 -17.79
C GLY A 382 0.72 -17.69 -16.30
N ASN A 383 0.89 -18.82 -15.60
CA ASN A 383 1.26 -18.83 -14.19
C ASN A 383 2.69 -18.33 -13.96
N ARG A 384 3.63 -18.74 -14.83
CA ARG A 384 5.01 -18.25 -14.76
C ARG A 384 5.09 -16.77 -15.07
N ILE A 385 4.30 -16.27 -16.03
CA ILE A 385 4.24 -14.83 -16.38
C ILE A 385 3.69 -14.03 -15.20
N LYS A 386 2.57 -14.49 -14.60
CA LYS A 386 2.01 -13.86 -13.41
C LYS A 386 3.00 -13.85 -12.25
N LEU A 387 3.64 -15.00 -11.99
CA LEU A 387 4.68 -15.08 -10.95
C LEU A 387 5.84 -14.12 -11.24
N SER A 388 6.26 -13.98 -12.51
CA SER A 388 7.32 -13.06 -12.91
C SER A 388 6.92 -11.60 -12.64
N ARG A 389 5.70 -11.22 -13.03
CA ARG A 389 5.15 -9.90 -12.73
C ARG A 389 5.14 -9.63 -11.23
N ASP A 390 4.60 -10.56 -10.43
CA ASP A 390 4.49 -10.41 -8.98
C ASP A 390 5.88 -10.34 -8.31
N ARG A 391 6.90 -10.96 -8.89
CA ARG A 391 8.28 -10.87 -8.42
C ARG A 391 8.91 -9.52 -8.73
N VAL A 392 8.67 -8.99 -9.94
CA VAL A 392 9.12 -7.64 -10.32
C VAL A 392 8.44 -6.58 -9.46
N ASP A 393 7.14 -6.71 -9.21
CA ASP A 393 6.38 -5.80 -8.35
C ASP A 393 6.91 -5.82 -6.90
N ARG A 394 7.26 -7.00 -6.37
CA ARG A 394 7.85 -7.16 -5.03
C ARG A 394 9.22 -6.52 -4.86
N LEU A 395 9.93 -6.16 -5.93
CA LEU A 395 11.17 -5.38 -5.82
C LEU A 395 10.93 -4.01 -5.15
N GLY A 396 9.71 -3.48 -5.29
CA GLY A 396 9.36 -2.19 -4.70
C GLY A 396 9.93 -0.98 -5.42
N PHE A 397 10.52 -1.14 -6.61
CA PHE A 397 11.15 -0.07 -7.40
C PHE A 397 10.18 0.64 -8.34
N PHE A 398 8.99 0.07 -8.52
CA PHE A 398 8.01 0.52 -9.50
C PHE A 398 6.69 0.91 -8.84
N THR A 399 5.99 1.89 -9.41
CA THR A 399 4.62 2.23 -9.05
C THR A 399 3.62 1.35 -9.78
N ASP A 400 3.98 0.89 -10.98
CA ASP A 400 3.18 0.00 -11.80
C ASP A 400 4.07 -0.98 -12.57
N VAL A 401 3.60 -2.22 -12.72
CA VAL A 401 4.23 -3.28 -13.49
C VAL A 401 3.15 -3.91 -14.37
N ASN A 402 3.16 -3.55 -15.63
CA ASN A 402 2.25 -4.12 -16.62
C ASN A 402 2.96 -5.17 -17.47
N VAL A 403 2.31 -6.33 -17.67
CA VAL A 403 2.84 -7.41 -18.50
C VAL A 403 1.75 -7.83 -19.48
N GLU A 404 2.00 -7.57 -20.74
CA GLU A 404 1.08 -7.87 -21.85
C GLU A 404 1.65 -8.93 -22.77
N THR A 405 0.77 -9.81 -23.22
CA THR A 405 1.10 -10.81 -24.23
C THR A 405 0.66 -10.27 -25.60
N GLN A 406 1.59 -10.12 -26.50
CA GLN A 406 1.37 -9.54 -27.82
C GLN A 406 1.43 -10.61 -28.90
N GLU A 407 0.44 -10.64 -29.76
CA GLU A 407 0.44 -11.48 -30.97
C GLU A 407 1.43 -10.95 -32.00
N ILE A 408 2.09 -11.86 -32.69
CA ILE A 408 3.03 -11.49 -33.74
C ILE A 408 2.34 -11.67 -35.10
N PRO A 409 2.16 -10.60 -35.89
CA PRO A 409 1.58 -10.69 -37.22
C PRO A 409 2.34 -11.71 -38.09
N GLY A 410 1.62 -12.68 -38.65
CA GLY A 410 2.19 -13.73 -39.51
C GLY A 410 2.83 -14.93 -38.80
N SER A 411 2.86 -14.93 -37.44
CA SER A 411 3.38 -16.07 -36.66
C SER A 411 2.39 -16.44 -35.54
N PRO A 412 1.31 -17.17 -35.83
CA PRO A 412 0.22 -17.42 -34.89
C PRO A 412 0.59 -18.40 -33.75
N ASP A 413 1.77 -19.02 -33.80
CA ASP A 413 2.35 -19.91 -32.79
C ASP A 413 3.41 -19.21 -31.92
N GLN A 414 3.60 -17.90 -32.07
CA GLN A 414 4.55 -17.12 -31.30
C GLN A 414 3.91 -15.89 -30.68
N VAL A 415 4.40 -15.54 -29.49
CA VAL A 415 4.00 -14.34 -28.76
C VAL A 415 5.22 -13.59 -28.24
N ASP A 416 5.14 -12.29 -28.18
CA ASP A 416 6.08 -11.46 -27.45
C ASP A 416 5.43 -11.06 -26.11
N ILE A 417 6.24 -10.93 -25.08
CA ILE A 417 5.83 -10.42 -23.77
C ILE A 417 6.39 -9.01 -23.64
N ALA A 418 5.50 -8.02 -23.56
CA ALA A 418 5.85 -6.65 -23.29
C ALA A 418 5.71 -6.38 -21.78
N VAL A 419 6.82 -6.00 -21.15
CA VAL A 419 6.89 -5.63 -19.74
C VAL A 419 7.11 -4.15 -19.66
N THR A 420 6.13 -3.41 -19.21
CA THR A 420 6.24 -1.95 -19.03
C THR A 420 6.21 -1.62 -17.56
N VAL A 421 7.24 -0.94 -17.08
CA VAL A 421 7.37 -0.52 -15.69
C VAL A 421 7.35 0.99 -15.56
N ALA A 422 6.76 1.50 -14.47
CA ALA A 422 6.82 2.91 -14.11
C ALA A 422 7.66 3.05 -12.83
N GLU A 423 8.86 3.63 -12.96
CA GLU A 423 9.79 3.74 -11.84
C GLU A 423 9.35 4.78 -10.81
N LYS A 424 9.58 4.48 -9.53
CA LYS A 424 9.43 5.43 -8.43
C LYS A 424 10.78 5.74 -7.78
N PRO A 425 10.88 6.84 -7.01
CA PRO A 425 12.07 7.09 -6.19
C PRO A 425 12.33 5.91 -5.24
N THR A 426 13.56 5.39 -5.23
CA THR A 426 13.98 4.25 -4.40
C THR A 426 14.81 4.65 -3.20
N GLY A 427 15.11 5.95 -3.05
CA GLY A 427 15.68 6.53 -1.85
C GLY A 427 14.58 6.96 -0.88
N SER A 428 14.73 6.63 0.40
CA SER A 428 13.82 7.11 1.44
C SER A 428 14.57 7.70 2.62
N LEU A 429 14.04 8.79 3.15
CA LEU A 429 14.43 9.39 4.42
C LEU A 429 13.28 9.16 5.39
N GLN A 430 13.56 8.46 6.48
CA GLN A 430 12.59 8.15 7.50
C GLN A 430 12.96 8.87 8.79
N LEU A 431 12.01 9.65 9.32
CA LEU A 431 12.09 10.24 10.63
C LEU A 431 10.91 9.69 11.43
N GLY A 432 11.18 9.05 12.53
CA GLY A 432 10.16 8.51 13.40
C GLY A 432 10.34 8.98 14.84
N ALA A 433 9.22 9.26 15.48
CA ALA A 433 9.13 9.46 16.91
C ALA A 433 8.03 8.55 17.45
N GLY A 434 8.30 7.92 18.57
CA GLY A 434 7.34 7.05 19.24
C GLY A 434 7.36 7.25 20.74
N TYR A 435 6.29 6.77 21.37
CA TYR A 435 6.21 6.68 22.82
C TYR A 435 5.56 5.36 23.20
N SER A 436 6.17 4.66 24.11
CA SER A 436 5.61 3.42 24.65
C SER A 436 5.71 3.40 26.17
N SER A 437 4.90 2.55 26.79
CA SER A 437 4.99 2.29 28.22
C SER A 437 6.37 1.73 28.60
N THR A 438 7.06 1.12 27.66
CA THR A 438 8.35 0.45 27.82
C THR A 438 9.54 1.34 27.50
N ASP A 439 9.67 1.76 26.24
CA ASP A 439 10.85 2.47 25.74
C ASP A 439 10.83 3.97 26.04
N LYS A 440 9.71 4.46 26.62
CA LYS A 440 9.44 5.87 26.82
C LYS A 440 9.49 6.59 25.47
N ILE A 441 10.23 7.67 25.36
CA ILE A 441 10.42 8.36 24.08
C ILE A 441 11.45 7.59 23.27
N SER A 442 11.09 7.26 22.04
CA SER A 442 11.95 6.66 21.03
C SER A 442 12.01 7.53 19.78
N LEU A 443 13.20 7.67 19.24
CA LEU A 443 13.47 8.40 18.01
C LEU A 443 14.18 7.48 17.04
N SER A 444 13.75 7.50 15.79
CA SER A 444 14.37 6.79 14.68
C SER A 444 14.72 7.74 13.55
N PHE A 445 15.90 7.54 13.00
CA PHE A 445 16.37 8.16 11.79
C PHE A 445 16.86 7.08 10.85
N GLY A 446 16.37 7.07 9.63
CA GLY A 446 16.78 6.12 8.61
C GLY A 446 16.99 6.79 7.26
N ILE A 447 18.10 6.46 6.62
CA ILE A 447 18.32 6.76 5.20
C ILE A 447 18.48 5.40 4.52
N THR A 448 17.63 5.12 3.55
CA THR A 448 17.74 3.90 2.77
C THR A 448 17.74 4.23 1.29
N GLN A 449 18.59 3.53 0.55
CA GLN A 449 18.59 3.54 -0.90
C GLN A 449 18.40 2.09 -1.36
N GLU A 450 17.22 1.80 -1.84
CA GLU A 450 16.95 0.59 -2.59
C GLU A 450 17.37 0.81 -4.04
N ASN A 451 17.84 -0.22 -4.71
CA ASN A 451 18.27 -0.10 -6.12
C ASN A 451 19.43 0.90 -6.35
N VAL A 452 20.50 0.78 -5.55
CA VAL A 452 21.71 1.64 -5.65
C VAL A 452 22.25 1.60 -7.09
N PHE A 453 22.33 2.76 -7.76
CA PHE A 453 22.78 2.90 -9.16
C PHE A 453 22.07 1.96 -10.16
N GLY A 454 20.81 1.61 -9.90
CA GLY A 454 20.03 0.74 -10.76
C GLY A 454 20.43 -0.75 -10.72
N SER A 455 21.27 -1.16 -9.78
CA SER A 455 21.79 -2.53 -9.65
C SER A 455 20.87 -3.49 -8.90
N GLY A 456 19.82 -2.97 -8.25
CA GLY A 456 18.98 -3.72 -7.33
C GLY A 456 19.60 -3.94 -5.95
N ASN A 457 20.78 -3.36 -5.67
CA ASN A 457 21.41 -3.44 -4.36
C ASN A 457 20.76 -2.48 -3.37
N TYR A 458 20.77 -2.87 -2.09
CA TYR A 458 20.27 -2.09 -0.98
C TYR A 458 21.41 -1.53 -0.14
N LEU A 459 21.29 -0.27 0.27
CA LEU A 459 22.15 0.39 1.25
C LEU A 459 21.27 1.14 2.25
N GLY A 460 21.51 0.90 3.55
CA GLY A 460 20.75 1.56 4.61
C GLY A 460 21.63 1.98 5.77
N LEU A 461 21.35 3.17 6.29
CA LEU A 461 21.84 3.66 7.59
C LEU A 461 20.64 3.83 8.50
N GLN A 462 20.68 3.27 9.70
CA GLN A 462 19.64 3.42 10.70
C GLN A 462 20.23 3.85 12.03
N VAL A 463 19.58 4.80 12.67
CA VAL A 463 19.89 5.27 14.02
C VAL A 463 18.61 5.21 14.83
N ASN A 464 18.56 4.32 15.80
CA ASN A 464 17.42 4.19 16.71
C ASN A 464 17.90 4.53 18.13
N THR A 465 17.13 5.34 18.84
CA THR A 465 17.46 5.69 20.21
C THR A 465 16.21 5.73 21.08
N SER A 466 16.31 5.15 22.25
CA SER A 466 15.31 5.24 23.31
C SER A 466 16.00 5.49 24.64
N SER A 467 15.25 5.56 25.72
CA SER A 467 15.83 5.73 27.07
C SER A 467 16.81 4.60 27.44
N TYR A 468 16.61 3.41 26.90
CA TYR A 468 17.34 2.19 27.33
C TYR A 468 18.20 1.59 26.24
N ASN A 469 17.93 1.91 24.98
CA ASN A 469 18.66 1.33 23.86
C ASN A 469 19.02 2.38 22.82
N ARG A 470 20.24 2.30 22.31
CA ARG A 470 20.71 3.12 21.19
C ARG A 470 21.43 2.20 20.21
N THR A 471 20.94 2.18 18.98
CA THR A 471 21.52 1.37 17.90
C THR A 471 21.84 2.25 16.70
N ILE A 472 23.04 2.11 16.18
CA ILE A 472 23.46 2.67 14.89
C ILE A 472 23.87 1.49 14.03
N SER A 473 23.30 1.36 12.83
CA SER A 473 23.63 0.26 11.92
C SER A 473 23.74 0.72 10.48
N VAL A 474 24.68 0.11 9.76
CA VAL A 474 24.84 0.25 8.31
C VAL A 474 24.70 -1.13 7.70
N THR A 475 23.77 -1.24 6.75
CA THR A 475 23.48 -2.51 6.07
C THR A 475 23.63 -2.33 4.57
N ALA A 476 24.40 -3.22 3.94
CA ALA A 476 24.53 -3.29 2.48
C ALA A 476 24.16 -4.70 2.02
N THR A 477 23.18 -4.80 1.10
CA THR A 477 22.72 -6.09 0.59
C THR A 477 22.80 -6.13 -0.93
N ASP A 478 23.43 -7.16 -1.44
CA ASP A 478 23.37 -7.60 -2.83
C ASP A 478 22.41 -8.79 -2.91
N PRO A 479 21.17 -8.61 -3.44
CA PRO A 479 20.17 -9.66 -3.45
C PRO A 479 20.48 -10.79 -4.45
N TYR A 480 21.39 -10.55 -5.40
CA TYR A 480 21.82 -11.49 -6.42
C TYR A 480 23.34 -11.54 -6.52
N PHE A 481 24.01 -11.83 -5.41
CA PHE A 481 25.44 -12.07 -5.39
C PHE A 481 25.85 -13.23 -6.31
N SER A 482 24.99 -14.23 -6.45
CA SER A 482 25.11 -15.27 -7.46
C SER A 482 23.94 -15.22 -8.45
N LYS A 483 24.12 -15.81 -9.64
CA LYS A 483 23.08 -15.93 -10.67
C LYS A 483 21.86 -16.73 -10.19
N ASP A 484 22.05 -17.63 -9.23
CA ASP A 484 21.00 -18.47 -8.64
C ASP A 484 20.18 -17.72 -7.57
N GLY A 485 20.42 -16.42 -7.36
CA GLY A 485 19.68 -15.60 -6.41
C GLY A 485 20.14 -15.71 -4.96
N ILE A 486 21.38 -16.18 -4.71
CA ILE A 486 21.98 -16.11 -3.38
C ILE A 486 22.24 -14.63 -3.06
N SER A 487 21.67 -14.14 -1.98
CA SER A 487 21.91 -12.80 -1.49
C SER A 487 23.12 -12.75 -0.55
N ARG A 488 23.82 -11.60 -0.55
CA ARG A 488 24.90 -11.32 0.39
C ARG A 488 24.62 -10.00 1.11
N THR A 489 24.61 -10.05 2.44
CA THR A 489 24.37 -8.88 3.29
C THR A 489 25.57 -8.65 4.18
N PHE A 490 26.08 -7.42 4.17
CA PHE A 490 27.03 -6.90 5.16
C PHE A 490 26.27 -6.05 6.16
N ASN A 491 26.54 -6.23 7.44
CA ASN A 491 25.97 -5.41 8.50
C ASN A 491 27.07 -4.99 9.46
N LEU A 492 27.14 -3.67 9.73
CA LEU A 492 27.98 -3.08 10.76
C LEU A 492 27.08 -2.39 11.77
N PHE A 493 27.32 -2.60 13.06
CA PHE A 493 26.47 -1.99 14.08
C PHE A 493 27.24 -1.58 15.35
N HIS A 494 26.69 -0.59 15.99
CA HIS A 494 26.99 -0.20 17.37
C HIS A 494 25.71 -0.15 18.17
N THR A 495 25.61 -0.91 19.25
CA THR A 495 24.44 -0.90 20.14
C THR A 495 24.88 -0.65 21.56
N THR A 496 24.16 0.24 22.27
CA THR A 496 24.29 0.45 23.69
C THR A 496 22.99 0.11 24.37
N THR A 497 23.03 -0.79 25.35
CA THR A 497 21.86 -1.23 26.11
C THR A 497 22.03 -0.92 27.59
N ARG A 498 20.96 -0.50 28.26
CA ARG A 498 20.82 -0.32 29.69
C ARG A 498 19.60 -1.10 30.19
N PRO A 499 19.53 -1.44 31.47
CA PRO A 499 18.31 -2.05 32.03
C PRO A 499 17.06 -1.20 31.78
N TYR A 500 15.91 -1.85 31.57
CA TYR A 500 14.62 -1.15 31.32
C TYR A 500 14.10 -0.39 32.54
N TYR A 501 14.44 -0.85 33.74
CA TYR A 501 14.07 -0.22 34.99
C TYR A 501 15.32 0.08 35.81
N GLU A 502 15.37 1.23 36.43
CA GLU A 502 16.49 1.57 37.36
C GLU A 502 16.61 0.56 38.49
N ALA A 503 15.47 0.00 38.92
CA ALA A 503 15.44 -1.09 39.90
C ALA A 503 16.08 -2.40 39.40
N ASP A 504 16.21 -2.64 38.09
CA ASP A 504 16.87 -3.82 37.53
C ASP A 504 18.40 -3.71 37.53
N GLY A 505 18.92 -2.60 37.97
CA GLY A 505 20.34 -2.38 38.16
C GLY A 505 20.86 -1.19 37.35
N ASN A 506 22.04 -0.77 37.68
CA ASN A 506 22.75 0.30 36.99
C ASN A 506 23.99 -0.24 36.31
N TYR A 507 23.90 -0.47 34.98
CA TYR A 507 25.04 -0.88 34.15
C TYR A 507 24.81 -0.50 32.70
N LYS A 508 25.86 -0.54 31.92
CA LYS A 508 25.82 -0.30 30.46
C LYS A 508 26.55 -1.42 29.74
N LEU A 509 25.90 -1.97 28.72
CA LEU A 509 26.53 -2.92 27.81
C LEU A 509 26.58 -2.28 26.42
N ALA A 510 27.79 -2.08 25.90
CA ALA A 510 27.97 -1.67 24.50
C ALA A 510 28.41 -2.87 23.69
N SER A 511 27.86 -3.00 22.49
CA SER A 511 28.29 -4.00 21.53
C SER A 511 28.61 -3.37 20.17
N ASP A 512 29.76 -3.68 19.65
CA ASP A 512 30.23 -3.30 18.31
C ASP A 512 30.39 -4.58 17.50
N GLY A 513 29.89 -4.60 16.29
CA GLY A 513 30.02 -5.82 15.50
C GLY A 513 29.90 -5.59 14.00
N GLY A 514 30.36 -6.59 13.30
CA GLY A 514 30.20 -6.72 11.86
C GLY A 514 29.89 -8.16 11.49
N SER A 515 29.04 -8.34 10.49
CA SER A 515 28.63 -9.65 10.01
C SER A 515 28.45 -9.70 8.51
N VAL A 516 28.69 -10.88 7.97
CA VAL A 516 28.35 -11.23 6.58
C VAL A 516 27.36 -12.37 6.61
N ARG A 517 26.24 -12.21 5.89
CA ARG A 517 25.19 -13.21 5.81
C ARG A 517 24.84 -13.50 4.36
N PHE A 518 24.74 -14.77 4.01
CA PHE A 518 24.26 -15.27 2.73
C PHE A 518 22.84 -15.79 2.90
N GLY A 519 21.93 -15.38 2.02
CA GLY A 519 20.56 -15.86 1.95
C GLY A 519 20.35 -16.70 0.71
N ILE A 520 20.06 -17.98 0.89
CA ILE A 520 19.92 -18.98 -0.16
C ILE A 520 18.42 -19.25 -0.35
N PRO A 521 17.81 -18.91 -1.50
CA PRO A 521 16.42 -19.26 -1.79
C PRO A 521 16.34 -20.76 -2.09
N VAL A 522 15.59 -21.51 -1.28
CA VAL A 522 15.33 -22.95 -1.49
C VAL A 522 14.02 -23.16 -2.24
N GLY A 523 13.13 -22.18 -2.20
CA GLY A 523 11.87 -22.13 -2.87
C GLY A 523 11.36 -20.69 -3.00
N GLU A 524 10.15 -20.52 -3.51
CA GLU A 524 9.54 -19.18 -3.65
C GLU A 524 9.25 -18.52 -2.29
N LEU A 525 9.00 -19.31 -1.25
CA LEU A 525 8.64 -18.84 0.10
C LEU A 525 9.72 -19.15 1.14
N ASP A 526 10.65 -20.05 0.84
CA ASP A 526 11.62 -20.58 1.78
C ASP A 526 13.02 -20.01 1.53
N ARG A 527 13.70 -19.56 2.60
CA ARG A 527 15.08 -19.08 2.54
C ARG A 527 15.90 -19.67 3.68
N ILE A 528 17.12 -20.08 3.36
CA ILE A 528 18.14 -20.47 4.34
C ILE A 528 19.17 -19.35 4.44
N TYR A 529 19.60 -19.04 5.65
CA TYR A 529 20.59 -18.01 5.92
C TYR A 529 21.83 -18.63 6.56
N LEU A 530 23.00 -18.31 6.04
CA LEU A 530 24.29 -18.65 6.62
C LEU A 530 25.03 -17.36 6.91
N GLY A 531 25.52 -17.19 8.13
CA GLY A 531 26.20 -15.95 8.50
C GLY A 531 27.40 -16.22 9.41
N ILE A 532 28.35 -15.33 9.33
CA ILE A 532 29.49 -15.26 10.28
C ILE A 532 29.67 -13.80 10.69
N GLY A 533 30.12 -13.59 11.91
CA GLY A 533 30.34 -12.26 12.44
C GLY A 533 31.47 -12.17 13.43
N VAL A 534 31.81 -10.96 13.80
CA VAL A 534 32.64 -10.60 14.94
C VAL A 534 31.89 -9.57 15.77
N GLU A 535 31.83 -9.79 17.07
CA GLU A 535 31.13 -8.93 18.02
C GLU A 535 32.04 -8.71 19.23
N ARG A 536 32.19 -7.43 19.60
CA ARG A 536 32.88 -7.04 20.84
C ARG A 536 31.82 -6.51 21.81
N TYR A 537 31.85 -7.01 23.01
CA TYR A 537 31.01 -6.57 24.10
C TYR A 537 31.85 -5.84 25.14
N ALA A 538 31.45 -4.61 25.48
CA ALA A 538 32.10 -3.78 26.51
C ALA A 538 31.08 -3.52 27.63
N PHE A 539 31.39 -4.06 28.79
CA PHE A 539 30.57 -3.92 30.00
C PHE A 539 31.10 -2.77 30.86
N THR A 540 30.19 -1.95 31.33
CA THR A 540 30.47 -0.88 32.27
C THR A 540 29.56 -1.06 33.48
N PRO A 541 30.08 -1.48 34.64
CA PRO A 541 29.28 -1.53 35.87
C PRO A 541 28.89 -0.15 36.30
N GLY A 542 27.73 -0.01 36.93
CA GLY A 542 27.30 1.25 37.54
C GLY A 542 28.10 1.53 38.82
N SER A 543 28.06 2.79 39.24
CA SER A 543 28.58 3.15 40.59
C SER A 543 27.66 2.48 41.62
N ASN A 544 28.21 1.55 42.39
CA ASN A 544 27.46 0.90 43.46
C ASN A 544 27.02 1.95 44.50
N GLY A 545 25.83 1.86 44.99
CA GLY A 545 25.32 2.62 46.12
C GLY A 545 24.76 3.97 45.86
N SER A 546 24.21 4.22 44.64
CA SER A 546 23.35 5.39 44.47
C SER A 546 21.91 5.04 44.89
N TYR A 547 21.36 5.76 45.82
CA TYR A 547 19.93 5.75 46.08
C TYR A 547 19.27 6.69 45.10
N THR A 548 18.44 6.14 44.21
CA THR A 548 17.67 6.93 43.27
C THR A 548 16.25 7.07 43.79
N LEU A 549 15.72 8.30 43.77
CA LEU A 549 14.32 8.55 44.15
C LEU A 549 13.41 8.07 43.01
N VAL A 550 12.73 6.98 43.19
CA VAL A 550 11.75 6.43 42.25
C VAL A 550 10.37 6.48 42.94
N ASP A 551 9.42 7.18 42.34
CA ASP A 551 8.05 7.35 42.84
C ASP A 551 7.96 7.73 44.33
N GLY A 552 8.84 8.62 44.79
CA GLY A 552 8.89 9.09 46.16
C GLY A 552 9.58 8.16 47.17
N SER A 553 10.11 7.02 46.71
CA SER A 553 10.91 6.07 47.51
C SER A 553 12.36 6.02 47.08
N TYR A 554 13.29 5.96 48.05
CA TYR A 554 14.71 5.75 47.73
C TYR A 554 14.96 4.29 47.41
N VAL A 555 15.27 3.99 46.16
CA VAL A 555 15.67 2.64 45.71
C VAL A 555 17.19 2.58 45.56
N TYR A 556 17.77 1.56 46.16
CA TYR A 556 19.22 1.28 46.02
C TYR A 556 19.45 0.60 44.67
N THR A 557 20.17 1.27 43.78
CA THR A 557 20.52 0.74 42.47
C THR A 557 21.95 0.22 42.46
N ALA A 558 22.11 -1.06 42.23
CA ALA A 558 23.42 -1.72 42.11
C ALA A 558 23.48 -2.50 40.81
N THR A 559 24.64 -2.77 40.31
CA THR A 559 24.84 -3.74 39.20
C THR A 559 24.47 -5.12 39.69
N PRO A 560 23.61 -5.90 38.95
CA PRO A 560 23.28 -7.27 39.33
C PRO A 560 24.51 -8.13 39.55
N GLN A 561 24.53 -8.91 40.63
CA GLN A 561 25.69 -9.73 41.01
C GLN A 561 26.07 -10.73 39.91
N ALA A 562 25.06 -11.29 39.22
CA ALA A 562 25.30 -12.22 38.12
C ALA A 562 26.11 -11.61 36.94
N TYR A 563 25.97 -10.31 36.70
CA TYR A 563 26.81 -9.60 35.73
C TYR A 563 28.23 -9.34 36.26
N LEU A 564 28.37 -8.94 37.53
CA LEU A 564 29.65 -8.74 38.17
C LEU A 564 30.45 -10.06 38.15
N ASP A 565 29.84 -11.16 38.50
CA ASP A 565 30.47 -12.48 38.51
C ASP A 565 30.89 -12.91 37.09
N TYR A 566 30.03 -12.73 36.11
CA TYR A 566 30.32 -13.08 34.73
C TYR A 566 31.52 -12.32 34.17
N PHE A 567 31.58 -11.01 34.42
CA PHE A 567 32.67 -10.14 33.96
C PHE A 567 33.87 -10.13 34.90
N GLN A 568 33.87 -10.97 35.95
CA GLN A 568 34.93 -11.08 36.96
C GLN A 568 35.29 -9.72 37.55
N CYS A 569 34.26 -9.03 38.03
CA CYS A 569 34.45 -7.74 38.65
C CYS A 569 34.81 -7.87 40.13
N THR A 570 35.79 -7.09 40.56
CA THR A 570 36.27 -7.04 41.96
C THR A 570 36.30 -5.59 42.44
N GLY A 571 36.28 -5.40 43.74
CA GLY A 571 36.32 -4.09 44.37
C GLY A 571 34.92 -3.64 44.81
N THR A 572 34.87 -2.61 45.63
CA THR A 572 33.65 -1.90 46.07
C THR A 572 33.59 -0.54 45.44
N ALA A 573 32.36 -0.07 45.24
CA ALA A 573 32.15 1.27 44.69
C ALA A 573 32.92 2.36 45.48
N PRO A 574 33.43 3.41 44.76
CA PRO A 574 33.32 3.63 43.32
C PRO A 574 34.39 2.94 42.42
N SER A 575 35.20 2.05 42.97
CA SER A 575 36.39 1.48 42.32
C SER A 575 36.16 0.03 41.83
N VAL A 576 35.03 -0.27 41.20
CA VAL A 576 34.80 -1.61 40.60
C VAL A 576 35.67 -1.79 39.37
N SER A 577 36.51 -2.82 39.36
CA SER A 577 37.36 -3.20 38.25
C SER A 577 36.97 -4.60 37.76
N CYS A 578 36.81 -4.76 36.46
CA CYS A 578 36.40 -6.03 35.84
C CYS A 578 37.54 -6.56 34.97
N ALA A 579 37.97 -7.79 35.24
CA ALA A 579 39.03 -8.45 34.46
C ALA A 579 38.58 -8.71 33.01
N ASN A 580 37.36 -9.09 32.82
CA ASN A 580 36.79 -9.41 31.50
C ASN A 580 35.87 -8.28 30.95
N ARG A 581 36.24 -7.02 31.19
CA ARG A 581 35.42 -5.86 30.77
C ARG A 581 35.09 -5.86 29.27
N ASN A 582 35.96 -6.35 28.43
CA ASN A 582 35.81 -6.47 26.99
C ASN A 582 35.89 -7.94 26.58
N VAL A 583 34.88 -8.46 25.97
CA VAL A 583 34.83 -9.84 25.44
C VAL A 583 34.51 -9.83 23.96
N VAL A 584 35.15 -10.73 23.21
CA VAL A 584 34.92 -10.85 21.76
C VAL A 584 34.32 -12.20 21.47
N ALA A 585 33.28 -12.21 20.62
CA ALA A 585 32.62 -13.39 20.10
C ALA A 585 32.78 -13.48 18.58
N PHE A 586 32.82 -14.71 18.09
CA PHE A 586 32.71 -15.00 16.65
C PHE A 586 31.47 -15.84 16.42
N PRO A 587 30.29 -15.22 16.26
CA PRO A 587 29.08 -15.96 16.01
C PRO A 587 29.02 -16.49 14.58
N ALA A 588 28.74 -17.78 14.45
CA ALA A 588 28.24 -18.40 13.21
C ALA A 588 26.75 -18.61 13.33
N THR A 589 26.00 -18.23 12.30
CA THR A 589 24.53 -18.28 12.30
C THR A 589 24.02 -19.16 11.17
N LEU A 590 23.02 -19.98 11.48
CA LEU A 590 22.22 -20.73 10.53
C LEU A 590 20.77 -20.36 10.77
N GLY A 591 20.10 -19.86 9.74
CA GLY A 591 18.69 -19.49 9.79
C GLY A 591 17.88 -20.16 8.70
N TRP A 592 16.59 -20.32 8.94
CA TRP A 592 15.58 -20.67 7.96
C TRP A 592 14.34 -19.81 8.19
N SER A 593 13.72 -19.33 7.11
CA SER A 593 12.45 -18.62 7.20
C SER A 593 11.52 -18.98 6.06
N ARG A 594 10.22 -19.03 6.38
CA ARG A 594 9.11 -19.17 5.44
C ARG A 594 8.03 -18.16 5.79
N ASP A 595 7.59 -17.36 4.83
CA ASP A 595 6.53 -16.36 5.01
C ASP A 595 5.54 -16.47 3.85
N ASP A 596 4.31 -16.95 4.14
CA ASP A 596 3.21 -17.04 3.20
C ASP A 596 1.99 -16.21 3.64
N ARG A 597 2.21 -15.21 4.52
CA ARG A 597 1.14 -14.30 4.97
C ARG A 597 0.65 -13.40 3.83
N ASP A 598 -0.66 -13.13 3.82
CA ASP A 598 -1.31 -12.23 2.86
C ASP A 598 -0.91 -10.76 3.04
N SER A 599 -0.47 -10.36 4.21
CA SER A 599 0.02 -9.02 4.55
C SER A 599 1.06 -9.09 5.66
N ALA A 600 2.09 -8.23 5.57
CA ALA A 600 3.07 -8.10 6.65
C ALA A 600 2.53 -7.27 7.83
N LEU A 601 1.68 -6.26 7.57
CA LEU A 601 1.16 -5.32 8.58
C LEU A 601 -0.14 -5.79 9.22
N ILE A 602 -1.08 -6.29 8.41
CA ILE A 602 -2.41 -6.76 8.86
C ILE A 602 -2.65 -8.16 8.29
N PRO A 603 -1.95 -9.18 8.77
CA PRO A 603 -2.16 -10.52 8.27
C PRO A 603 -3.52 -11.05 8.69
N THR A 604 -4.24 -11.64 7.74
CA THR A 604 -5.52 -12.31 7.97
C THR A 604 -5.47 -13.80 7.66
N ARG A 605 -4.51 -14.21 6.83
CA ARG A 605 -4.32 -15.58 6.39
C ARG A 605 -2.84 -15.87 6.18
N GLY A 606 -2.48 -17.15 6.28
CA GLY A 606 -1.12 -17.62 6.03
C GLY A 606 -0.32 -17.80 7.31
N ARG A 607 0.97 -18.04 7.17
CA ARG A 607 1.87 -18.33 8.29
C ARG A 607 3.25 -17.72 8.10
N LEU A 608 3.90 -17.46 9.23
CA LEU A 608 5.32 -17.13 9.30
C LEU A 608 6.02 -18.18 10.16
N GLN A 609 7.09 -18.73 9.66
CA GLN A 609 7.98 -19.64 10.41
C GLN A 609 9.41 -19.14 10.31
N SER A 610 10.12 -19.14 11.40
CA SER A 610 11.55 -18.87 11.40
C SER A 610 12.26 -19.70 12.45
N ALA A 611 13.41 -20.24 12.08
CA ALA A 611 14.31 -20.94 12.96
C ALA A 611 15.70 -20.32 12.82
N ASN A 612 16.33 -20.00 13.92
CA ASN A 612 17.68 -19.44 13.95
C ASN A 612 18.54 -20.22 14.96
N LEU A 613 19.73 -20.58 14.53
CA LEU A 613 20.76 -21.17 15.36
C LEU A 613 22.00 -20.27 15.31
N GLU A 614 22.48 -19.85 16.44
CA GLU A 614 23.70 -19.07 16.61
C GLU A 614 24.70 -19.88 17.46
N VAL A 615 25.92 -20.03 16.98
CA VAL A 615 27.00 -20.75 17.66
C VAL A 615 28.19 -19.80 17.81
N GLY A 616 28.62 -19.54 19.01
CA GLY A 616 29.89 -18.90 19.30
C GLY A 616 31.03 -19.89 19.09
N VAL A 617 31.79 -19.72 17.98
CA VAL A 617 32.80 -20.74 17.54
C VAL A 617 34.23 -20.48 18.01
N GLY A 618 34.49 -19.34 18.67
CA GLY A 618 35.83 -19.00 19.11
C GLY A 618 35.88 -17.81 20.05
N GLY A 619 37.07 -17.42 20.46
CA GLY A 619 37.27 -16.34 21.43
C GLY A 619 36.88 -16.72 22.86
N ALA A 620 36.49 -15.73 23.64
CA ALA A 620 36.10 -15.92 25.04
C ALA A 620 34.68 -16.50 25.21
N LEU A 621 33.86 -16.47 24.14
CA LEU A 621 32.44 -16.83 24.22
C LEU A 621 32.15 -18.08 23.39
N ARG A 622 31.94 -19.19 24.07
CA ARG A 622 31.55 -20.47 23.47
C ARG A 622 30.13 -20.82 23.91
N TYR A 623 29.17 -20.72 22.98
CA TYR A 623 27.76 -20.96 23.28
C TYR A 623 26.99 -21.45 22.06
N LEU A 624 25.81 -21.99 22.33
CA LEU A 624 24.79 -22.30 21.35
C LEU A 624 23.50 -21.60 21.78
N LYS A 625 22.85 -20.90 20.85
CA LYS A 625 21.56 -20.26 21.04
C LYS A 625 20.68 -20.57 19.85
N SER A 626 19.50 -21.10 20.10
CA SER A 626 18.48 -21.35 19.06
C SER A 626 17.16 -20.66 19.41
N ASN A 627 16.48 -20.20 18.39
CA ASN A 627 15.14 -19.62 18.50
C ASN A 627 14.27 -20.13 17.37
N TYR A 628 13.05 -20.53 17.68
CA TYR A 628 12.03 -20.91 16.71
C TYR A 628 10.78 -20.11 16.95
N GLN A 629 10.24 -19.51 15.90
CA GLN A 629 8.98 -18.74 15.90
C GLN A 629 8.02 -19.35 14.89
N TYR A 630 6.77 -19.48 15.30
CA TYR A 630 5.65 -19.93 14.48
C TYR A 630 4.48 -18.97 14.67
N GLN A 631 4.01 -18.37 13.57
CA GLN A 631 2.79 -17.58 13.53
C GLN A 631 1.83 -18.19 12.52
N GLN A 632 0.56 -18.29 12.86
CA GLN A 632 -0.49 -18.80 11.98
C GLN A 632 -1.72 -17.92 12.10
N TYR A 633 -2.28 -17.53 10.94
CA TYR A 633 -3.48 -16.71 10.84
C TYR A 633 -4.58 -17.50 10.15
N PHE A 634 -5.74 -17.60 10.82
CA PHE A 634 -6.92 -18.31 10.35
C PHE A 634 -8.05 -17.30 10.11
N PRO A 635 -8.47 -17.07 8.84
CA PRO A 635 -9.65 -16.27 8.56
C PRO A 635 -10.90 -17.09 8.94
N LEU A 636 -11.57 -16.73 10.02
CA LEU A 636 -12.84 -17.35 10.44
C LEU A 636 -13.99 -16.82 9.57
N SER A 637 -13.88 -15.58 9.12
CA SER A 637 -14.77 -14.94 8.15
C SER A 637 -14.02 -13.82 7.41
N LYS A 638 -14.71 -13.07 6.55
CA LYS A 638 -14.14 -11.85 5.94
C LYS A 638 -13.73 -10.79 6.98
N GLN A 639 -14.33 -10.81 8.17
CA GLN A 639 -14.13 -9.81 9.24
C GLN A 639 -13.32 -10.35 10.42
N TYR A 640 -13.39 -11.65 10.72
CA TYR A 640 -12.81 -12.25 11.92
C TYR A 640 -11.55 -13.03 11.60
N THR A 641 -10.50 -12.78 12.37
CA THR A 641 -9.22 -13.48 12.24
C THR A 641 -8.81 -14.04 13.61
N LEU A 642 -8.44 -15.31 13.65
CA LEU A 642 -7.78 -15.94 14.79
C LEU A 642 -6.30 -16.07 14.47
N ALA A 643 -5.43 -15.57 15.35
CA ALA A 643 -4.00 -15.64 15.23
C ALA A 643 -3.39 -16.44 16.37
N PHE A 644 -2.46 -17.31 16.05
CA PHE A 644 -1.63 -18.01 17.00
C PHE A 644 -0.17 -17.62 16.78
N ASN A 645 0.55 -17.30 17.85
CA ASN A 645 1.99 -17.09 17.85
C ASN A 645 2.64 -17.97 18.92
N GLY A 646 3.67 -18.72 18.54
CA GLY A 646 4.49 -19.52 19.41
C GLY A 646 5.96 -19.16 19.25
N GLU A 647 6.67 -18.96 20.34
CA GLU A 647 8.11 -18.72 20.32
C GLU A 647 8.81 -19.65 21.34
N LEU A 648 9.79 -20.41 20.86
CA LEU A 648 10.61 -21.32 21.64
C LEU A 648 12.08 -20.94 21.53
N GLY A 649 12.75 -20.80 22.65
CA GLY A 649 14.18 -20.49 22.69
C GLY A 649 14.94 -21.47 23.58
N TYR A 650 16.13 -21.84 23.13
CA TYR A 650 17.05 -22.67 23.90
C TYR A 650 18.49 -22.16 23.73
N ALA A 651 19.18 -22.03 24.83
CA ALA A 651 20.57 -21.60 24.84
C ALA A 651 21.37 -22.38 25.89
N ARG A 652 22.66 -22.60 25.61
CA ARG A 652 23.59 -23.23 26.54
C ARG A 652 25.03 -22.79 26.26
N ALA A 653 25.87 -22.87 27.28
CA ALA A 653 27.30 -22.78 27.10
C ALA A 653 27.85 -24.01 26.39
N LEU A 654 28.96 -23.87 25.71
CA LEU A 654 29.74 -24.94 25.10
C LEU A 654 31.11 -25.04 25.82
N GLY A 655 31.47 -26.23 26.28
CA GLY A 655 32.62 -26.46 27.13
C GLY A 655 32.43 -25.99 28.58
N ASP A 656 33.47 -25.63 29.25
CA ASP A 656 33.50 -25.24 30.68
C ASP A 656 33.21 -23.76 30.92
N SER A 657 32.90 -22.98 29.86
CA SER A 657 32.60 -21.57 29.97
C SER A 657 31.15 -21.34 30.46
N ALA A 658 30.89 -20.25 31.19
CA ALA A 658 29.54 -19.85 31.52
C ALA A 658 28.82 -19.30 30.27
N PHE A 659 27.52 -19.54 30.18
CA PHE A 659 26.72 -18.95 29.11
C PHE A 659 26.70 -17.40 29.26
N PRO A 660 26.91 -16.64 28.17
CA PRO A 660 26.90 -15.18 28.23
C PRO A 660 25.55 -14.64 28.71
N ILE A 661 25.51 -14.07 29.92
CA ILE A 661 24.30 -13.59 30.58
C ILE A 661 23.54 -12.55 29.71
N PHE A 662 24.26 -11.73 28.98
CA PHE A 662 23.71 -10.75 28.08
C PHE A 662 23.11 -11.34 26.78
N LYS A 663 23.26 -12.63 26.52
CA LYS A 663 22.61 -13.38 25.45
C LYS A 663 21.35 -14.11 25.93
N ASN A 664 20.97 -13.99 27.21
CA ASN A 664 19.74 -14.58 27.76
C ASN A 664 18.50 -14.15 26.99
N PHE A 665 17.46 -14.99 27.02
CA PHE A 665 16.13 -14.63 26.55
C PHE A 665 15.39 -13.86 27.64
N TYR A 666 14.51 -12.95 27.21
CA TYR A 666 13.64 -12.18 28.09
C TYR A 666 12.19 -12.35 27.67
N ALA A 667 11.26 -12.13 28.59
CA ALA A 667 9.82 -12.17 28.37
C ALA A 667 9.09 -11.18 29.28
N GLY A 668 7.86 -10.84 28.90
CA GLY A 668 7.02 -9.80 29.50
C GLY A 668 6.86 -8.60 28.55
N GLY A 669 5.74 -7.88 28.66
CA GLY A 669 5.46 -6.71 27.84
C GLY A 669 4.60 -6.96 26.61
N LEU A 670 4.33 -5.88 25.88
CA LEU A 670 3.37 -5.84 24.76
C LEU A 670 3.73 -6.79 23.60
N GLY A 671 5.00 -7.01 23.38
CA GLY A 671 5.51 -7.90 22.31
C GLY A 671 5.69 -9.37 22.74
N SER A 672 5.34 -9.74 23.97
CA SER A 672 5.60 -11.05 24.53
C SER A 672 4.40 -11.55 25.34
N ILE A 673 4.38 -11.36 26.65
CA ILE A 673 3.28 -11.72 27.55
C ILE A 673 2.73 -10.42 28.12
N ARG A 674 1.57 -10.00 27.64
CA ARG A 674 0.92 -8.75 28.02
C ARG A 674 0.44 -8.84 29.48
N GLY A 675 0.35 -7.71 30.18
CA GLY A 675 -0.03 -7.64 31.59
C GLY A 675 1.13 -7.75 32.57
N PHE A 676 2.33 -8.03 32.08
CA PHE A 676 3.58 -7.98 32.83
C PHE A 676 4.48 -6.87 32.29
N GLU A 677 5.33 -6.32 33.14
CA GLU A 677 6.31 -5.33 32.72
C GLU A 677 7.26 -5.91 31.68
N GLN A 678 7.78 -5.03 30.84
CA GLN A 678 8.68 -5.43 29.76
C GLN A 678 9.93 -6.13 30.32
N ASN A 679 10.27 -7.31 29.75
CA ASN A 679 11.44 -8.09 30.11
C ASN A 679 11.55 -8.47 31.59
N SER A 680 10.45 -8.40 32.36
CA SER A 680 10.46 -8.59 33.81
C SER A 680 10.28 -10.03 34.29
N LEU A 681 9.95 -10.95 33.37
CA LEU A 681 9.65 -12.34 33.74
C LEU A 681 10.89 -13.22 33.80
N GLY A 682 10.84 -14.24 34.63
CA GLY A 682 11.88 -15.25 34.79
C GLY A 682 12.76 -15.06 36.01
N PRO A 683 14.00 -15.59 35.96
CA PRO A 683 15.01 -15.47 37.02
C PRO A 683 15.37 -14.03 37.33
N ARG A 684 15.57 -13.76 38.62
CA ARG A 684 15.91 -12.44 39.15
C ARG A 684 17.19 -12.48 39.95
N ASP A 685 17.88 -11.38 39.99
CA ASP A 685 19.02 -11.16 40.85
C ASP A 685 18.60 -11.11 42.32
N ALA A 686 19.37 -11.73 43.20
CA ALA A 686 19.03 -11.83 44.62
C ALA A 686 19.12 -10.48 45.38
N VAL A 687 19.91 -9.54 44.87
CA VAL A 687 20.20 -8.26 45.53
C VAL A 687 19.36 -7.14 44.95
N THR A 688 19.35 -7.05 43.60
CA THR A 688 18.64 -5.95 42.91
C THR A 688 17.20 -6.30 42.52
N GLU A 689 16.83 -7.58 42.66
CA GLU A 689 15.55 -8.13 42.13
C GLU A 689 15.34 -7.91 40.64
N GLY A 690 16.37 -7.45 39.92
CA GLY A 690 16.35 -7.19 38.49
C GLY A 690 16.21 -8.48 37.68
N ALA A 691 15.49 -8.42 36.56
CA ALA A 691 15.34 -9.58 35.69
C ALA A 691 16.66 -9.93 35.01
N LEU A 692 17.10 -11.17 35.14
CA LEU A 692 18.32 -11.70 34.53
C LEU A 692 18.04 -12.41 33.21
N GLY A 693 16.76 -12.61 32.85
CA GLY A 693 16.39 -13.44 31.72
C GLY A 693 16.69 -14.92 31.96
N GLY A 694 16.62 -15.74 30.93
CA GLY A 694 16.82 -17.17 31.02
C GLY A 694 17.43 -17.79 29.76
N THR A 695 17.93 -19.00 29.90
CA THR A 695 18.54 -19.77 28.80
C THR A 695 17.51 -20.55 27.98
N ARG A 696 16.28 -20.62 28.43
CA ARG A 696 15.18 -21.25 27.74
C ARG A 696 13.98 -20.29 27.74
N LYS A 697 13.21 -20.28 26.65
CA LYS A 697 12.04 -19.41 26.43
C LYS A 697 10.90 -20.24 25.87
N ALA A 698 9.72 -20.04 26.36
CA ALA A 698 8.49 -20.54 25.74
C ALA A 698 7.39 -19.49 25.90
N ILE A 699 6.85 -19.01 24.79
CA ILE A 699 5.79 -18.02 24.74
C ILE A 699 4.74 -18.49 23.74
N PHE A 700 3.48 -18.35 24.12
CA PHE A 700 2.32 -18.68 23.31
C PHE A 700 1.31 -17.54 23.44
N ASN A 701 0.85 -17.02 22.29
CA ASN A 701 -0.16 -16.00 22.22
C ASN A 701 -1.29 -16.49 21.31
N LEU A 702 -2.52 -16.38 21.78
CA LEU A 702 -3.72 -16.57 20.99
C LEU A 702 -4.46 -15.25 20.93
N GLU A 703 -4.75 -14.76 19.73
CA GLU A 703 -5.39 -13.47 19.52
C GLU A 703 -6.57 -13.61 18.55
N PHE A 704 -7.73 -13.14 18.96
CA PHE A 704 -8.90 -13.02 18.10
C PHE A 704 -9.12 -11.55 17.77
N SER A 705 -9.14 -11.21 16.49
CA SER A 705 -9.28 -9.82 16.01
C SER A 705 -10.49 -9.63 15.12
N THR A 706 -11.13 -8.46 15.28
CA THR A 706 -12.31 -8.02 14.51
C THR A 706 -12.15 -6.56 14.13
N PRO A 707 -12.75 -6.08 13.01
CA PRO A 707 -12.87 -4.64 12.77
C PRO A 707 -13.50 -3.95 13.98
N PHE A 708 -13.12 -2.71 14.22
CA PHE A 708 -13.69 -1.96 15.34
C PHE A 708 -15.18 -1.67 15.06
N PRO A 709 -16.10 -1.88 16.00
CA PRO A 709 -17.51 -1.61 15.80
C PRO A 709 -17.75 -0.18 15.31
N GLY A 710 -18.46 -0.01 14.20
CA GLY A 710 -18.71 1.28 13.57
C GLY A 710 -17.62 1.77 12.61
N ALA A 711 -16.53 1.03 12.42
CA ALA A 711 -15.49 1.38 11.44
C ALA A 711 -15.84 0.93 10.01
N GLY A 712 -16.99 0.31 9.77
CA GLY A 712 -17.39 -0.19 8.45
C GLY A 712 -16.40 -1.23 7.93
N ASN A 713 -15.98 -1.09 6.68
CA ASN A 713 -15.00 -1.97 6.04
C ASN A 713 -13.53 -1.59 6.32
N ASP A 714 -13.27 -0.55 7.12
CA ASP A 714 -11.92 -0.15 7.48
C ASP A 714 -11.25 -1.22 8.36
N ARG A 715 -10.20 -1.83 7.82
CA ARG A 715 -9.40 -2.84 8.51
C ARG A 715 -8.21 -2.26 9.25
N SER A 716 -7.95 -0.96 9.15
CA SER A 716 -6.83 -0.30 9.83
C SER A 716 -7.07 -0.19 11.34
N LEU A 717 -8.35 -0.07 11.77
CA LEU A 717 -8.76 0.01 13.17
C LEU A 717 -9.44 -1.29 13.59
N ARG A 718 -8.85 -1.98 14.57
CA ARG A 718 -9.28 -3.31 15.03
C ARG A 718 -9.40 -3.40 16.54
N LEU A 719 -10.40 -4.14 16.98
CA LEU A 719 -10.49 -4.63 18.33
C LEU A 719 -9.92 -6.06 18.38
N TYR A 720 -9.16 -6.38 19.42
CA TYR A 720 -8.66 -7.74 19.62
C TYR A 720 -8.82 -8.19 21.07
N SER A 721 -9.07 -9.48 21.26
CA SER A 721 -8.98 -10.17 22.54
C SER A 721 -7.82 -11.16 22.49
N PHE A 722 -7.21 -11.43 23.64
CA PHE A 722 -6.02 -12.28 23.67
C PHE A 722 -5.92 -13.11 24.93
N LEU A 723 -5.18 -14.21 24.78
CA LEU A 723 -4.72 -15.09 25.84
C LEU A 723 -3.22 -15.33 25.63
N ASP A 724 -2.39 -14.91 26.57
CA ASP A 724 -0.95 -15.10 26.55
C ASP A 724 -0.52 -16.06 27.64
N ALA A 725 0.44 -16.92 27.32
CA ALA A 725 1.05 -17.82 28.29
C ALA A 725 2.53 -18.03 27.97
N GLY A 726 3.38 -18.10 28.98
CA GLY A 726 4.80 -18.37 28.78
C GLY A 726 5.66 -17.96 29.95
N ASN A 727 6.96 -18.08 29.76
CA ASN A 727 8.02 -17.59 30.65
C ASN A 727 9.40 -17.74 30.00
N VAL A 728 10.41 -17.22 30.65
CA VAL A 728 11.80 -17.60 30.45
C VAL A 728 12.29 -18.41 31.65
N PHE A 729 13.13 -19.37 31.39
CA PHE A 729 13.54 -20.36 32.37
C PHE A 729 15.07 -20.43 32.46
N ALA A 730 15.61 -20.63 33.68
CA ALA A 730 17.02 -20.88 33.89
C ALA A 730 17.26 -22.23 34.59
N SER A 731 18.47 -22.70 34.50
CA SER A 731 18.96 -23.81 35.30
C SER A 731 19.04 -23.38 36.76
N ARG A 732 18.90 -24.32 37.67
CA ARG A 732 19.06 -24.08 39.11
C ARG A 732 20.52 -23.75 39.42
N THR A 733 20.75 -22.69 40.18
CA THR A 733 22.07 -22.37 40.75
C THR A 733 22.20 -22.93 42.15
N ALA A 734 23.43 -23.13 42.64
CA ALA A 734 23.69 -23.67 43.95
C ALA A 734 23.14 -22.78 45.11
N SER A 735 23.06 -21.48 44.86
CA SER A 735 22.56 -20.48 45.84
C SER A 735 20.99 -20.38 45.88
N MET A 736 20.30 -21.05 44.98
CA MET A 736 18.83 -20.95 44.85
C MET A 736 18.11 -22.08 45.57
N SER A 737 17.15 -21.75 46.42
CA SER A 737 16.31 -22.77 47.07
C SER A 737 15.37 -23.41 46.03
N ASP A 738 14.86 -24.61 46.33
CA ASP A 738 13.86 -25.30 45.51
C ASP A 738 12.60 -24.49 45.29
N ALA A 739 12.16 -23.77 46.32
CA ALA A 739 10.98 -22.91 46.27
C ALA A 739 11.20 -21.73 45.29
N GLN A 740 12.31 -21.04 45.40
CA GLN A 740 12.69 -19.94 44.49
C GLN A 740 12.81 -20.41 43.05
N TRP A 741 13.51 -21.52 42.80
CA TRP A 741 13.65 -22.08 41.47
C TRP A 741 12.31 -22.45 40.85
N LYS A 742 11.40 -23.12 41.56
CA LYS A 742 10.08 -23.49 41.12
C LYS A 742 9.19 -22.24 40.84
N ALA A 743 9.26 -21.22 41.71
CA ALA A 743 8.52 -19.98 41.54
C ALA A 743 8.95 -19.22 40.26
N GLN A 744 10.25 -19.06 40.07
CA GLN A 744 10.80 -18.33 38.91
C GLN A 744 10.59 -19.08 37.58
N ASN A 745 10.58 -20.42 37.59
CA ASN A 745 10.41 -21.25 36.40
C ASN A 745 8.94 -21.69 36.18
N ARG A 746 7.96 -21.07 36.82
CA ARG A 746 6.55 -21.37 36.63
C ARG A 746 5.97 -20.58 35.44
N LEU A 747 5.11 -21.22 34.63
CA LEU A 747 4.41 -20.52 33.55
C LEU A 747 3.57 -19.37 34.09
N ARG A 748 3.59 -18.24 33.43
CA ARG A 748 2.72 -17.07 33.62
C ARG A 748 1.63 -17.09 32.57
N ALA A 749 0.49 -16.49 32.88
CA ALA A 749 -0.60 -16.33 31.92
C ALA A 749 -1.34 -15.02 32.16
N SER A 750 -1.84 -14.44 31.11
CA SER A 750 -2.69 -13.26 31.12
C SER A 750 -3.75 -13.35 30.02
N ALA A 751 -4.85 -12.62 30.20
CA ALA A 751 -5.87 -12.43 29.18
C ALA A 751 -6.29 -10.96 29.15
N GLY A 752 -6.81 -10.52 28.02
CA GLY A 752 -7.23 -9.12 27.91
C GLY A 752 -7.86 -8.76 26.59
N LEU A 753 -8.10 -7.47 26.46
CA LEU A 753 -8.65 -6.82 25.27
C LEU A 753 -7.69 -5.71 24.82
N GLY A 754 -7.74 -5.36 23.55
CA GLY A 754 -6.95 -4.27 23.06
C GLY A 754 -7.46 -3.68 21.75
N ILE A 755 -6.87 -2.56 21.38
CA ILE A 755 -7.13 -1.84 20.13
C ILE A 755 -5.81 -1.76 19.36
N SER A 756 -5.88 -2.06 18.08
CA SER A 756 -4.79 -1.88 17.14
C SER A 756 -5.26 -0.96 16.01
N TRP A 757 -4.51 0.08 15.76
CA TRP A 757 -4.83 1.07 14.73
C TRP A 757 -3.59 1.44 13.92
N ILE A 758 -3.67 1.30 12.60
CA ILE A 758 -2.65 1.87 11.69
C ILE A 758 -3.04 3.31 11.42
N SER A 759 -2.56 4.21 12.30
CA SER A 759 -2.85 5.63 12.19
C SER A 759 -1.92 6.33 11.19
N PRO A 760 -2.27 7.54 10.71
CA PRO A 760 -1.35 8.36 9.91
C PRO A 760 -0.02 8.70 10.63
N LEU A 761 0.00 8.63 11.96
CA LEU A 761 1.20 8.86 12.79
C LEU A 761 2.00 7.57 13.04
N GLY A 762 1.58 6.44 12.46
CA GLY A 762 2.17 5.13 12.65
C GLY A 762 1.25 4.15 13.41
N PRO A 763 1.71 2.91 13.61
CA PRO A 763 0.93 1.90 14.30
C PRO A 763 0.74 2.27 15.78
N LEU A 764 -0.51 2.15 16.23
CA LEU A 764 -0.91 2.29 17.63
C LEU A 764 -1.40 0.95 18.14
N ARG A 765 -0.89 0.51 19.28
CA ARG A 765 -1.42 -0.65 20.03
C ARG A 765 -1.70 -0.24 21.46
N LEU A 766 -2.90 -0.58 21.93
CA LEU A 766 -3.32 -0.42 23.30
C LEU A 766 -3.82 -1.78 23.79
N ALA A 767 -3.37 -2.22 24.96
CA ALA A 767 -3.81 -3.46 25.57
C ALA A 767 -4.14 -3.25 27.05
N TYR A 768 -5.29 -3.76 27.46
CA TYR A 768 -5.63 -3.92 28.86
C TYR A 768 -5.60 -5.42 29.17
N ALA A 769 -4.69 -5.82 30.05
CA ALA A 769 -4.40 -7.19 30.37
C ALA A 769 -4.59 -7.47 31.86
N VAL A 770 -5.20 -8.61 32.16
CA VAL A 770 -5.36 -9.12 33.52
C VAL A 770 -4.45 -10.35 33.67
N PRO A 771 -3.43 -10.30 34.54
CA PRO A 771 -2.64 -11.46 34.87
C PRO A 771 -3.52 -12.54 35.52
N LEU A 772 -3.62 -13.71 34.88
CA LEU A 772 -4.40 -14.86 35.38
C LEU A 772 -3.55 -15.76 36.26
N ARG A 773 -2.27 -15.91 35.89
CA ARG A 773 -1.32 -16.72 36.63
C ARG A 773 -0.01 -15.94 36.76
N TYR A 774 0.29 -15.51 37.98
CA TYR A 774 1.48 -14.73 38.30
C TYR A 774 2.01 -15.15 39.69
N GLN A 775 3.26 -14.78 39.98
CA GLN A 775 3.89 -14.99 41.26
C GLN A 775 3.51 -13.86 42.21
N LYS A 776 2.97 -14.20 43.36
CA LYS A 776 2.81 -13.28 44.49
C LYS A 776 4.05 -13.29 45.35
N GLU A 777 4.29 -12.23 46.08
CA GLU A 777 5.35 -12.15 47.06
C GLU A 777 5.22 -13.25 48.11
N ASP A 778 6.34 -13.91 48.41
CA ASP A 778 6.47 -14.89 49.49
C ASP A 778 7.76 -14.59 50.25
N THR A 779 7.64 -13.72 51.24
CA THR A 779 8.75 -13.24 52.07
C THR A 779 9.40 -14.38 52.87
N ALA A 780 8.62 -15.42 53.25
CA ALA A 780 9.15 -16.57 54.00
C ALA A 780 10.16 -17.40 53.18
N ASN A 781 10.00 -17.46 51.87
CA ASN A 781 10.85 -18.15 50.93
C ASN A 781 11.78 -17.22 50.12
N GLY A 782 11.75 -15.90 50.40
CA GLY A 782 12.55 -14.91 49.65
C GLY A 782 12.18 -14.85 48.18
N ILE A 783 10.85 -14.92 47.86
CA ILE A 783 10.36 -14.89 46.50
C ILE A 783 9.67 -13.54 46.24
N ALA A 784 10.20 -12.74 45.32
CA ALA A 784 9.63 -11.48 44.91
C ALA A 784 8.36 -11.69 44.04
N ALA A 785 7.41 -10.74 44.11
CA ALA A 785 6.23 -10.69 43.25
C ALA A 785 6.61 -10.41 41.80
N ASP A 786 5.82 -10.93 40.85
CA ASP A 786 5.94 -10.51 39.46
C ASP A 786 5.51 -9.06 39.30
N ARG A 787 6.27 -8.32 38.50
CA ARG A 787 5.92 -6.94 38.14
C ARG A 787 4.84 -6.96 37.08
N THR A 788 3.67 -6.40 37.40
CA THR A 788 2.51 -6.41 36.50
C THR A 788 2.21 -5.00 36.01
N GLN A 789 1.89 -4.89 34.72
CA GLN A 789 1.46 -3.65 34.08
C GLN A 789 0.20 -3.93 33.27
N ARG A 790 -0.98 -3.63 33.84
CA ARG A 790 -2.27 -3.96 33.23
C ARG A 790 -2.56 -3.17 31.97
N LEU A 791 -2.23 -1.88 31.94
CA LEU A 791 -2.40 -1.03 30.78
C LEU A 791 -1.06 -0.86 30.09
N GLN A 792 -0.98 -1.29 28.84
CA GLN A 792 0.21 -1.21 28.02
C GLN A 792 -0.15 -0.55 26.70
N PHE A 793 0.67 0.35 26.23
CA PHE A 793 0.43 1.03 24.97
C PHE A 793 1.73 1.38 24.25
N GLN A 794 1.58 1.57 22.96
CA GLN A 794 2.63 1.94 22.04
C GLN A 794 2.05 2.76 20.90
N ILE A 795 2.68 3.87 20.57
CA ILE A 795 2.35 4.76 19.47
C ILE A 795 3.60 4.99 18.65
N GLY A 796 3.49 4.94 17.31
CA GLY A 796 4.58 5.14 16.38
C GLY A 796 5.41 3.88 16.15
N THR A 797 6.58 4.06 15.56
CA THR A 797 7.47 2.93 15.23
C THR A 797 8.04 2.30 16.50
N ALA A 798 7.81 0.99 16.67
CA ALA A 798 8.51 0.17 17.65
C ALA A 798 9.84 -0.29 17.09
N PHE A 799 10.81 -0.43 17.95
CA PHE A 799 12.14 -0.94 17.61
C PHE A 799 12.27 -2.40 17.98
#